data_ab4a148e8c227d8b50292ae874153da3
#
_entry.id   ab4a148e8c227d8b50292ae874153da3
#
_cell.length_a   1.000
_cell.length_b   1.000
_cell.length_c   1.000
_cell.angle_alpha   90.00
_cell.angle_beta   90.00
_cell.angle_gamma   90.00
#
_symmetry.space_group_name_H-M   'P 1'
#
loop_
_entity.id
_entity.type
_entity.pdbx_description
1 polymer ?
#
loop_
_entity_poly.entity_id
_entity_poly.type
_entity_poly.pdbx_seq_one_letter_code
_entity_poly.pdbx_strand_id
1 'polypeptide(L)'
;MMQRRYCHIYLLRVVFILFTLHYSLFTRSQDSFSQIDESGNVTQRNSNQNFNKHNNDTTKNKEVPKGMKTWTVDRKFGNVIPTEPDTLHHLFPQSLFNWGRYGEYNTVGSNYTARENRIFIDRKESSPFIFTDPYSFFMVEPDEFLFTNTLSPLTYLTYDNCGDKQNGEDRLDAKFAVNVNKRLGFGFQLTYDYARGYYSSQSISHFNGSIFGTYLGDRYNAHFLFSTNHQKATENGGITNDEYIMHPESFNDDFAENEIPTTLTQNWNKNDNLHVFLSHRYNIGFYRQVPMTEEEIKAREFAKASKEEKEEKAQKKEGKDAPKGRPTDAPKGRPEGAAIAGMEPPKDKTDAAVDSTRIQVDSQEKLDSLNRLQAIQDSIDATMKREYVPVTSIIHTLELHNYKRDYLAYQVPTGYYLDRYYTTLGGDSIDDQYKHFQVKNTFGLALLEGFNKYMKAGLKGFVTHEYRRYDMPDTLGTTVFQQRWTENNVSVGGQINKTQGETLHFNLTGEFWLAGEDASQLKLDFDTELKFALFKDTVRVAAKAFFHRLNPSFFYRRYHSQHLWWDLQDELKQEMRTRVEGNLSYSLTNTRLRLAVEEIQNYTYFGMSYDHFDDGTINSPGPANLTVGVLQESKNINLLTAQLFQNFRLGPLNWENIITYQNSSDENVLPVPTLNIFTNLYLKFKIARVLDVELGGNMTYFTRYEAADFCPALNQFAIQKNTDSKVELGEFPFVDVYANMKLKGVRFFVMMSNMLDSSGNRRYFTTPHYPMNGRVMHMGVSWPFFN
;
A
#
# COMPACT_ATOMS: atom_id res chain seq x y z
N MET A 1 26.64 14.17 -19.73
CA MET A 1 25.66 15.23 -20.07
C MET A 1 24.70 14.86 -21.23
N MET A 2 25.10 14.14 -22.27
CA MET A 2 24.22 13.79 -23.41
C MET A 2 23.17 12.71 -23.06
N GLN A 3 23.47 11.71 -22.26
CA GLN A 3 22.50 10.65 -21.90
C GLN A 3 21.34 11.13 -20.99
N ARG A 4 21.53 12.20 -20.19
CA ARG A 4 20.45 12.74 -19.33
C ARG A 4 19.34 13.48 -20.09
N ARG A 5 19.65 14.13 -21.21
CA ARG A 5 18.62 14.76 -22.08
C ARG A 5 17.70 13.73 -22.75
N TYR A 6 18.19 12.52 -22.98
CA TYR A 6 17.37 11.47 -23.59
C TYR A 6 16.34 10.89 -22.61
N CYS A 7 16.65 10.76 -21.31
CA CYS A 7 15.71 10.20 -20.34
C CYS A 7 14.48 11.10 -20.11
N HIS A 8 14.68 12.41 -19.96
CA HIS A 8 13.56 13.38 -19.88
C HIS A 8 12.75 13.46 -21.17
N ILE A 9 13.40 13.35 -22.33
CA ILE A 9 12.72 13.34 -23.62
C ILE A 9 11.95 12.02 -23.80
N TYR A 10 12.47 10.88 -23.32
CA TYR A 10 11.76 9.60 -23.35
C TYR A 10 10.58 9.59 -22.39
N LEU A 11 10.74 10.11 -21.17
CA LEU A 11 9.65 10.21 -20.19
C LEU A 11 8.53 11.13 -20.70
N LEU A 12 8.89 12.31 -21.22
CA LEU A 12 7.94 13.22 -21.87
C LEU A 12 7.29 12.59 -23.13
N ARG A 13 8.02 11.78 -23.88
CA ARG A 13 7.47 11.03 -25.02
C ARG A 13 6.54 9.90 -24.57
N VAL A 14 6.86 9.18 -23.48
CA VAL A 14 6.00 8.15 -22.92
C VAL A 14 4.73 8.77 -22.34
N VAL A 15 4.83 9.88 -21.62
CA VAL A 15 3.68 10.64 -21.13
C VAL A 15 2.86 11.22 -22.29
N PHE A 16 3.53 11.73 -23.33
CA PHE A 16 2.86 12.24 -24.52
C PHE A 16 2.23 11.11 -25.36
N ILE A 17 2.86 9.95 -25.46
CA ILE A 17 2.30 8.75 -26.09
C ILE A 17 1.12 8.20 -25.26
N LEU A 18 1.21 8.17 -23.95
CA LEU A 18 0.09 7.83 -23.06
C LEU A 18 -1.05 8.86 -23.20
N PHE A 19 -0.71 10.14 -23.32
CA PHE A 19 -1.72 11.21 -23.53
C PHE A 19 -2.33 11.14 -24.94
N THR A 20 -1.55 10.85 -25.99
CA THR A 20 -2.04 10.68 -27.37
C THR A 20 -2.77 9.36 -27.55
N LEU A 21 -2.35 8.27 -26.90
CA LEU A 21 -3.11 7.01 -26.84
C LEU A 21 -4.44 7.23 -26.09
N HIS A 22 -4.44 7.99 -25.01
CA HIS A 22 -5.64 8.38 -24.32
C HIS A 22 -6.55 9.22 -25.24
N TYR A 23 -5.98 10.22 -25.92
CA TYR A 23 -6.72 11.07 -26.87
C TYR A 23 -7.21 10.31 -28.11
N SER A 24 -6.43 9.38 -28.63
CA SER A 24 -6.82 8.57 -29.81
C SER A 24 -7.85 7.48 -29.49
N LEU A 25 -7.82 6.94 -28.28
CA LEU A 25 -8.88 6.07 -27.76
C LEU A 25 -10.17 6.84 -27.52
N PHE A 26 -10.09 8.12 -27.10
CA PHE A 26 -11.27 8.98 -26.89
C PHE A 26 -11.87 9.52 -28.19
N THR A 27 -11.05 9.89 -29.18
CA THR A 27 -11.58 10.46 -30.46
C THR A 27 -12.26 9.42 -31.36
N ARG A 28 -11.97 8.12 -31.18
CA ARG A 28 -12.70 7.05 -31.89
C ARG A 28 -13.97 6.57 -31.19
N SER A 29 -14.20 6.95 -29.94
CA SER A 29 -15.38 6.53 -29.17
C SER A 29 -16.47 7.59 -29.00
N GLN A 30 -16.36 8.73 -29.68
CA GLN A 30 -17.36 9.81 -29.56
C GLN A 30 -18.74 9.46 -30.13
N ASP A 31 -18.88 8.37 -30.88
CA ASP A 31 -20.17 7.94 -31.42
C ASP A 31 -20.92 6.88 -30.63
N SER A 32 -20.37 6.36 -29.52
CA SER A 32 -21.10 5.42 -28.65
C SER A 32 -20.54 5.32 -27.24
N PHE A 33 -20.87 6.29 -26.40
CA PHE A 33 -20.65 6.12 -24.96
C PHE A 33 -21.71 5.17 -24.39
N SER A 34 -21.25 3.99 -23.99
CA SER A 34 -22.06 3.06 -23.21
C SER A 34 -21.80 3.27 -21.73
N GLN A 35 -22.77 3.72 -20.98
CA GLN A 35 -22.75 3.73 -19.52
C GLN A 35 -23.17 2.37 -19.00
N ILE A 36 -22.35 1.79 -18.12
CA ILE A 36 -22.73 0.58 -17.37
C ILE A 36 -23.56 1.06 -16.17
N ASP A 37 -24.81 0.63 -16.08
CA ASP A 37 -25.65 0.87 -14.90
C ASP A 37 -25.24 0.06 -13.67
N GLU A 38 -25.82 0.35 -12.52
CA GLU A 38 -25.52 -0.33 -11.25
C GLU A 38 -25.82 -1.84 -11.31
N SER A 39 -26.54 -2.31 -12.34
CA SER A 39 -26.78 -3.73 -12.63
C SER A 39 -25.85 -4.32 -13.68
N GLY A 40 -24.86 -3.52 -14.21
CA GLY A 40 -23.85 -3.96 -15.16
C GLY A 40 -24.31 -4.04 -16.61
N ASN A 41 -25.36 -3.36 -16.99
CA ASN A 41 -25.81 -3.25 -18.38
C ASN A 41 -25.22 -2.01 -19.05
N VAL A 42 -24.80 -2.17 -20.30
CA VAL A 42 -24.24 -1.11 -21.13
C VAL A 42 -25.36 -0.28 -21.75
N THR A 43 -25.51 0.98 -21.40
CA THR A 43 -26.47 1.92 -22.03
C THR A 43 -25.75 2.82 -23.03
N GLN A 44 -26.14 2.74 -24.30
CA GLN A 44 -25.72 3.68 -25.34
C GLN A 44 -26.53 4.97 -25.25
N ARG A 45 -25.89 6.10 -25.05
CA ARG A 45 -26.51 7.43 -25.07
C ARG A 45 -26.41 8.01 -26.47
N ASN A 46 -27.54 8.04 -27.20
CA ASN A 46 -27.63 8.78 -28.47
C ASN A 46 -27.57 10.29 -28.21
N SER A 47 -26.64 10.98 -28.86
CA SER A 47 -26.31 12.40 -28.69
C SER A 47 -27.25 13.36 -29.44
N ASN A 48 -28.51 13.03 -29.61
CA ASN A 48 -29.46 13.96 -30.22
C ASN A 48 -30.73 14.12 -29.36
N GLN A 49 -30.63 14.90 -28.30
CA GLN A 49 -31.81 15.55 -27.71
C GLN A 49 -31.48 16.98 -27.27
N ASN A 50 -32.27 17.90 -27.79
CA ASN A 50 -32.29 19.34 -27.53
C ASN A 50 -32.28 19.65 -26.03
N PHE A 51 -31.36 20.50 -25.63
CA PHE A 51 -31.32 21.11 -24.30
C PHE A 51 -32.53 22.06 -24.14
N ASN A 52 -33.53 21.61 -23.42
CA ASN A 52 -34.44 22.53 -22.75
C ASN A 52 -33.95 22.76 -21.33
N LYS A 53 -33.57 24.02 -21.10
CA LYS A 53 -33.23 24.56 -19.78
C LYS A 53 -34.38 24.30 -18.79
N HIS A 54 -34.13 23.47 -17.78
CA HIS A 54 -34.76 23.64 -16.48
C HIS A 54 -33.64 23.59 -15.43
N ASN A 55 -33.46 24.78 -14.85
CA ASN A 55 -32.65 24.96 -13.64
C ASN A 55 -33.22 24.11 -12.51
N ASN A 56 -32.57 23.04 -12.19
CA ASN A 56 -32.56 22.46 -10.83
C ASN A 56 -31.12 22.20 -10.46
N ASP A 57 -30.59 23.18 -9.76
CA ASP A 57 -29.28 23.21 -9.16
C ASP A 57 -29.25 22.25 -7.98
N THR A 58 -29.01 20.98 -8.24
CA THR A 58 -28.58 20.02 -7.22
C THR A 58 -27.15 19.62 -7.53
N THR A 59 -26.22 20.50 -7.15
CA THR A 59 -24.80 20.16 -7.00
C THR A 59 -24.66 19.17 -5.84
N LYS A 60 -24.99 17.89 -6.09
CA LYS A 60 -24.55 16.79 -5.23
C LYS A 60 -23.05 16.69 -5.41
N ASN A 61 -22.32 16.87 -4.34
CA ASN A 61 -20.90 16.61 -4.27
C ASN A 61 -20.61 15.20 -4.82
N LYS A 62 -20.09 15.11 -6.04
CA LYS A 62 -19.55 13.88 -6.61
C LYS A 62 -18.14 13.70 -6.07
N GLU A 63 -18.02 13.34 -4.80
CA GLU A 63 -16.71 13.18 -4.15
C GLU A 63 -16.08 11.81 -4.41
N VAL A 64 -16.89 10.77 -4.53
CA VAL A 64 -16.48 9.43 -4.96
C VAL A 64 -17.52 8.94 -5.96
N PRO A 65 -17.13 8.34 -7.10
CA PRO A 65 -18.10 7.75 -8.01
C PRO A 65 -18.91 6.72 -7.25
N LYS A 66 -20.22 6.82 -7.27
CA LYS A 66 -21.06 5.75 -6.76
C LYS A 66 -20.72 4.48 -7.53
N GLY A 67 -20.18 3.46 -6.83
CA GLY A 67 -19.78 2.21 -7.44
C GLY A 67 -18.28 1.97 -7.56
N MET A 68 -17.39 2.89 -7.13
CA MET A 68 -15.98 2.57 -6.93
C MET A 68 -15.80 1.83 -5.60
N LYS A 69 -15.10 0.69 -5.64
CA LYS A 69 -14.72 -0.09 -4.46
C LYS A 69 -13.22 -0.29 -4.46
N THR A 70 -12.60 -0.10 -3.30
CA THR A 70 -11.18 -0.36 -3.09
C THR A 70 -11.00 -1.32 -1.92
N TRP A 71 -9.95 -2.11 -1.99
CA TRP A 71 -9.58 -3.06 -0.93
C TRP A 71 -8.09 -3.36 -0.99
N THR A 72 -7.56 -3.83 0.11
CA THR A 72 -6.26 -4.51 0.18
C THR A 72 -6.47 -6.01 0.29
N VAL A 73 -5.40 -6.79 0.13
CA VAL A 73 -5.45 -8.25 0.14
C VAL A 73 -4.43 -8.79 1.13
N ASP A 74 -4.88 -9.56 2.11
CA ASP A 74 -4.00 -10.26 3.04
C ASP A 74 -3.05 -11.22 2.30
N ARG A 75 -1.74 -11.10 2.56
CA ARG A 75 -0.68 -11.87 1.86
C ARG A 75 -0.82 -13.37 2.06
N LYS A 76 -1.21 -13.81 3.27
CA LYS A 76 -1.22 -15.24 3.63
C LYS A 76 -2.41 -15.99 3.02
N PHE A 77 -3.61 -15.42 3.09
CA PHE A 77 -4.85 -16.10 2.68
C PHE A 77 -5.57 -15.42 1.52
N GLY A 78 -5.10 -14.28 1.05
CA GLY A 78 -5.78 -13.52 0.03
C GLY A 78 -7.19 -13.04 0.44
N ASN A 79 -7.41 -12.76 1.74
CA ASN A 79 -8.66 -12.19 2.20
C ASN A 79 -8.78 -10.75 1.73
N VAL A 80 -9.95 -10.38 1.25
CA VAL A 80 -10.27 -9.02 0.86
C VAL A 80 -10.58 -8.20 2.11
N ILE A 81 -9.86 -7.10 2.30
CA ILE A 81 -10.05 -6.14 3.38
C ILE A 81 -10.54 -4.84 2.74
N PRO A 82 -11.86 -4.53 2.85
CA PRO A 82 -12.40 -3.30 2.28
C PRO A 82 -11.68 -2.07 2.85
N THR A 83 -11.32 -1.16 1.95
CA THR A 83 -10.59 0.07 2.29
C THR A 83 -11.25 1.25 1.59
N GLU A 84 -11.31 2.38 2.25
CA GLU A 84 -11.81 3.60 1.62
C GLU A 84 -10.76 4.15 0.64
N PRO A 85 -11.20 4.65 -0.54
CA PRO A 85 -10.28 5.30 -1.47
C PRO A 85 -9.63 6.53 -0.84
N ASP A 86 -8.34 6.73 -1.09
CA ASP A 86 -7.66 7.96 -0.65
C ASP A 86 -8.12 9.16 -1.49
N THR A 87 -9.20 9.77 -1.06
CA THR A 87 -9.80 10.96 -1.69
C THR A 87 -9.81 12.16 -0.75
N LEU A 88 -9.34 11.99 0.49
CA LEU A 88 -9.27 13.06 1.48
C LEU A 88 -8.15 14.02 1.12
N HIS A 89 -8.41 15.32 1.26
CA HIS A 89 -7.37 16.35 1.07
C HIS A 89 -6.62 16.68 2.36
N HIS A 90 -7.11 16.19 3.49
CA HIS A 90 -6.52 16.41 4.79
C HIS A 90 -5.18 15.68 4.92
N LEU A 91 -4.14 16.39 5.31
CA LEU A 91 -2.75 15.93 5.38
C LEU A 91 -2.26 15.25 4.07
N PHE A 92 -2.80 15.70 2.94
CA PHE A 92 -2.40 15.16 1.64
C PHE A 92 -0.91 15.40 1.34
N PRO A 93 -0.32 16.59 1.56
CA PRO A 93 1.11 16.80 1.34
C PRO A 93 1.97 15.82 2.13
N GLN A 94 1.68 15.67 3.43
CA GLN A 94 2.47 14.82 4.33
C GLN A 94 2.42 13.34 3.94
N SER A 95 1.38 12.90 3.24
CA SER A 95 1.28 11.52 2.76
C SER A 95 2.21 11.21 1.57
N LEU A 96 2.80 12.23 0.95
CA LEU A 96 3.69 12.10 -0.20
C LEU A 96 5.16 11.96 0.20
N PHE A 97 5.52 12.38 1.42
CA PHE A 97 6.90 12.47 1.86
C PHE A 97 7.31 11.26 2.72
N ASN A 98 8.59 10.94 2.69
CA ASN A 98 9.13 9.78 3.40
C ASN A 98 9.24 9.97 4.93
N TRP A 99 9.14 11.18 5.47
CA TRP A 99 9.08 11.37 6.93
C TRP A 99 7.76 10.97 7.59
N GLY A 100 6.77 10.57 6.78
CA GLY A 100 5.48 10.07 7.23
C GLY A 100 4.41 11.14 7.45
N ARG A 101 3.15 10.69 7.52
CA ARG A 101 1.99 11.58 7.63
C ARG A 101 2.00 12.44 8.89
N TYR A 102 2.60 11.95 9.95
CA TYR A 102 2.69 12.61 11.25
C TYR A 102 4.15 12.88 11.66
N GLY A 103 5.04 12.88 10.69
CA GLY A 103 6.47 13.10 10.92
C GLY A 103 7.11 12.06 11.83
N GLU A 104 6.66 10.81 11.79
CA GLU A 104 7.08 9.73 12.67
C GLU A 104 8.40 9.04 12.28
N TYR A 105 8.95 9.34 11.11
CA TYR A 105 10.17 8.70 10.62
C TYR A 105 11.40 9.60 10.74
N ASN A 106 12.54 8.98 11.05
CA ASN A 106 13.85 9.52 10.74
C ASN A 106 14.17 9.28 9.27
N THR A 107 14.86 10.20 8.63
CA THR A 107 15.25 10.11 7.21
C THR A 107 16.72 10.50 7.05
N VAL A 108 17.33 10.09 5.95
CA VAL A 108 18.71 10.43 5.63
C VAL A 108 18.76 11.73 4.83
N GLY A 109 18.26 12.81 5.42
CA GLY A 109 18.24 14.15 4.85
C GLY A 109 17.03 14.42 3.94
N SER A 110 17.23 14.53 2.62
CA SER A 110 16.20 14.95 1.68
C SER A 110 15.07 13.91 1.48
N ASN A 111 14.05 14.30 0.72
CA ASN A 111 12.92 13.45 0.40
C ASN A 111 13.35 12.18 -0.36
N TYR A 112 12.56 11.12 -0.21
CA TYR A 112 12.70 9.82 -0.87
C TYR A 112 13.96 9.04 -0.48
N THR A 113 14.71 9.48 0.55
CA THR A 113 15.84 8.76 1.14
C THR A 113 15.38 7.63 2.07
N ALA A 114 16.33 6.82 2.54
CA ALA A 114 16.09 5.78 3.54
C ALA A 114 15.41 6.35 4.80
N ARG A 115 14.55 5.55 5.44
CA ARG A 115 13.84 5.96 6.65
C ARG A 115 13.75 4.86 7.70
N GLU A 116 13.65 5.27 8.96
CA GLU A 116 13.36 4.41 10.11
C GLU A 116 12.27 5.02 10.99
N ASN A 117 11.32 4.22 11.48
CA ASN A 117 10.26 4.74 12.36
C ASN A 117 10.80 5.00 13.77
N ARG A 118 10.57 6.20 14.34
CA ARG A 118 10.92 6.55 15.73
C ARG A 118 10.02 5.85 16.75
N ILE A 119 8.80 5.47 16.33
CA ILE A 119 7.86 4.73 17.18
C ILE A 119 8.15 3.25 16.99
N PHE A 120 8.84 2.64 17.96
CA PHE A 120 9.36 1.28 17.82
C PHE A 120 8.29 0.23 17.54
N ILE A 121 7.14 0.34 18.21
CA ILE A 121 6.04 -0.62 18.02
C ILE A 121 5.43 -0.59 16.60
N ASP A 122 5.73 0.43 15.80
CA ASP A 122 5.29 0.56 14.41
C ASP A 122 6.36 0.13 13.41
N ARG A 123 7.56 -0.29 13.88
CA ARG A 123 8.59 -0.90 13.03
C ARG A 123 8.14 -2.28 12.56
N LYS A 124 8.30 -2.55 11.28
CA LYS A 124 8.07 -3.88 10.69
C LYS A 124 9.21 -4.84 11.09
N GLU A 125 8.92 -6.13 11.12
CA GLU A 125 9.97 -7.15 11.21
C GLU A 125 10.87 -7.08 9.97
N SER A 126 12.18 -7.38 10.15
CA SER A 126 13.13 -7.35 9.04
C SER A 126 12.74 -8.36 7.95
N SER A 127 12.80 -7.91 6.72
CA SER A 127 12.55 -8.76 5.54
C SER A 127 13.70 -9.74 5.29
N PRO A 128 13.51 -10.81 4.51
CA PRO A 128 14.60 -11.68 4.08
C PRO A 128 15.68 -10.95 3.27
N PHE A 129 15.32 -9.85 2.58
CA PHE A 129 16.25 -8.97 1.86
C PHE A 129 16.23 -7.58 2.48
N ILE A 130 16.95 -7.42 3.58
CA ILE A 130 16.91 -6.23 4.46
C ILE A 130 17.11 -4.90 3.74
N PHE A 131 17.82 -4.88 2.62
CA PHE A 131 18.17 -3.65 1.89
C PHE A 131 16.96 -2.90 1.32
N THR A 132 15.78 -3.52 1.31
CA THR A 132 14.52 -2.86 0.93
C THR A 132 13.77 -2.26 2.11
N ASP A 133 14.11 -2.63 3.35
CA ASP A 133 13.37 -2.21 4.55
C ASP A 133 13.37 -0.69 4.75
N PRO A 134 14.51 0.04 4.59
CA PRO A 134 14.51 1.50 4.70
C PRO A 134 13.73 2.22 3.60
N TYR A 135 13.41 1.54 2.51
CA TYR A 135 12.63 2.04 1.38
C TYR A 135 11.24 1.41 1.27
N SER A 136 10.72 0.86 2.37
CA SER A 136 9.41 0.19 2.41
C SER A 136 8.25 1.09 1.95
N PHE A 137 8.38 2.43 2.05
CA PHE A 137 7.39 3.39 1.58
C PHE A 137 7.25 3.43 0.05
N PHE A 138 8.28 2.99 -0.66
CA PHE A 138 8.34 2.97 -2.12
C PHE A 138 8.05 1.57 -2.70
N MET A 139 8.21 0.53 -1.89
CA MET A 139 7.89 -0.85 -2.28
C MET A 139 6.38 -1.05 -2.34
N VAL A 140 5.92 -1.73 -3.39
CA VAL A 140 4.49 -2.06 -3.55
C VAL A 140 4.21 -3.44 -2.97
N GLU A 141 3.60 -3.45 -1.79
CA GLU A 141 3.26 -4.64 -1.04
C GLU A 141 1.77 -5.00 -1.23
N PRO A 142 1.40 -6.30 -1.35
CA PRO A 142 0.02 -6.72 -1.61
C PRO A 142 -0.98 -6.28 -0.54
N ASP A 143 -0.55 -6.25 0.72
CA ASP A 143 -1.37 -5.86 1.89
C ASP A 143 -1.56 -4.34 2.02
N GLU A 144 -0.76 -3.55 1.33
CA GLU A 144 -0.87 -2.08 1.26
C GLU A 144 -1.43 -1.60 -0.10
N PHE A 145 -1.34 -2.44 -1.14
CA PHE A 145 -1.80 -2.08 -2.48
C PHE A 145 -3.32 -1.99 -2.56
N LEU A 146 -3.83 -0.85 -3.05
CA LEU A 146 -5.26 -0.62 -3.23
C LEU A 146 -5.75 -1.22 -4.55
N PHE A 147 -6.25 -2.45 -4.52
CA PHE A 147 -7.00 -3.02 -5.62
C PHE A 147 -8.28 -2.21 -5.84
N THR A 148 -8.65 -2.01 -7.09
CA THR A 148 -9.74 -1.10 -7.45
C THR A 148 -10.71 -1.78 -8.41
N ASN A 149 -12.01 -1.69 -8.09
CA ASN A 149 -13.10 -2.05 -8.97
C ASN A 149 -13.94 -0.79 -9.22
N THR A 150 -14.21 -0.47 -10.48
CA THR A 150 -14.84 0.78 -10.88
C THR A 150 -15.87 0.55 -11.99
N LEU A 151 -16.95 1.31 -11.97
CA LEU A 151 -17.98 1.26 -13.01
C LEU A 151 -17.57 1.97 -14.31
N SER A 152 -16.69 2.95 -14.21
CA SER A 152 -16.10 3.65 -15.35
C SER A 152 -14.58 3.64 -15.22
N PRO A 153 -13.80 3.73 -16.32
CA PRO A 153 -12.36 3.81 -16.23
C PRO A 153 -11.90 4.93 -15.30
N LEU A 154 -10.99 4.60 -14.40
CA LEU A 154 -10.37 5.51 -13.46
C LEU A 154 -8.95 5.79 -13.90
N THR A 155 -8.58 7.05 -14.00
CA THR A 155 -7.20 7.51 -14.08
C THR A 155 -6.95 8.44 -12.90
N TYR A 156 -5.92 8.14 -12.13
CA TYR A 156 -5.48 8.94 -10.99
C TYR A 156 -4.07 9.42 -11.27
N LEU A 157 -3.87 10.73 -11.24
CA LEU A 157 -2.58 11.37 -11.48
C LEU A 157 -2.23 12.26 -10.30
N THR A 158 -1.07 12.04 -9.70
CA THR A 158 -0.49 12.92 -8.68
C THR A 158 0.87 13.40 -9.16
N TYR A 159 1.11 14.69 -9.05
CA TYR A 159 2.39 15.30 -9.28
C TYR A 159 2.68 16.29 -8.16
N ASP A 160 3.87 16.22 -7.60
CA ASP A 160 4.41 17.22 -6.69
C ASP A 160 5.84 17.61 -7.07
N ASN A 161 6.19 18.82 -6.70
CA ASN A 161 7.48 19.42 -7.00
C ASN A 161 7.90 20.32 -5.85
N CYS A 162 9.18 20.36 -5.57
CA CYS A 162 9.76 21.33 -4.66
C CYS A 162 11.17 21.77 -5.09
N GLY A 163 11.63 22.84 -4.47
CA GLY A 163 12.96 23.37 -4.74
C GLY A 163 13.08 24.11 -6.08
N ASP A 164 14.28 24.28 -6.52
CA ASP A 164 14.64 24.98 -7.75
C ASP A 164 15.31 24.05 -8.79
N LYS A 165 15.93 24.62 -9.81
CA LYS A 165 16.62 23.83 -10.83
C LYS A 165 17.87 23.09 -10.34
N GLN A 166 18.47 23.54 -9.24
CA GLN A 166 19.68 22.93 -8.66
C GLN A 166 19.29 21.82 -7.67
N ASN A 167 18.28 22.04 -6.83
CA ASN A 167 17.93 21.22 -5.68
C ASN A 167 16.53 20.59 -5.83
N GLY A 168 15.94 20.63 -7.04
CA GLY A 168 14.56 20.21 -7.25
C GLY A 168 14.30 18.75 -6.97
N GLU A 169 13.14 18.50 -6.41
CA GLU A 169 12.55 17.19 -6.16
C GLU A 169 11.24 17.10 -6.92
N ASP A 170 11.00 15.98 -7.59
CA ASP A 170 9.82 15.71 -8.39
C ASP A 170 9.25 14.33 -8.04
N ARG A 171 7.93 14.25 -7.88
CA ARG A 171 7.20 13.00 -7.77
C ARG A 171 6.07 12.94 -8.78
N LEU A 172 5.97 11.83 -9.47
CA LEU A 172 4.87 11.50 -10.35
C LEU A 172 4.29 10.14 -9.94
N ASP A 173 3.01 10.10 -9.62
CA ASP A 173 2.26 8.86 -9.42
C ASP A 173 1.08 8.84 -10.39
N ALA A 174 0.96 7.76 -11.17
CA ALA A 174 -0.11 7.57 -12.14
C ALA A 174 -0.70 6.17 -12.00
N LYS A 175 -1.99 6.09 -11.72
CA LYS A 175 -2.74 4.84 -11.62
C LYS A 175 -3.88 4.82 -12.63
N PHE A 176 -3.99 3.71 -13.32
CA PHE A 176 -5.12 3.42 -14.21
C PHE A 176 -5.81 2.15 -13.76
N ALA A 177 -7.14 2.16 -13.74
CA ALA A 177 -7.95 0.99 -13.42
C ALA A 177 -9.20 0.94 -14.30
N VAL A 178 -9.53 -0.25 -14.78
CA VAL A 178 -10.70 -0.48 -15.62
C VAL A 178 -11.28 -1.87 -15.34
N ASN A 179 -12.59 -1.98 -15.42
CA ASN A 179 -13.30 -3.24 -15.36
C ASN A 179 -13.76 -3.66 -16.76
N VAL A 180 -13.42 -4.88 -17.16
CA VAL A 180 -13.95 -5.51 -18.38
C VAL A 180 -15.42 -5.88 -18.18
N ASN A 181 -15.74 -6.35 -16.98
CA ASN A 181 -17.09 -6.68 -16.54
C ASN A 181 -17.16 -6.60 -15.01
N LYS A 182 -18.32 -6.93 -14.40
CA LYS A 182 -18.53 -6.90 -12.95
C LYS A 182 -17.52 -7.73 -12.14
N ARG A 183 -16.89 -8.75 -12.75
CA ARG A 183 -16.04 -9.71 -12.07
C ARG A 183 -14.55 -9.52 -12.37
N LEU A 184 -14.21 -9.00 -13.55
CA LEU A 184 -12.83 -8.88 -14.02
C LEU A 184 -12.43 -7.42 -14.12
N GLY A 185 -11.46 -7.02 -13.33
CA GLY A 185 -10.81 -5.73 -13.36
C GLY A 185 -9.30 -5.88 -13.54
N PHE A 186 -8.66 -4.88 -14.14
CA PHE A 186 -7.23 -4.78 -14.24
C PHE A 186 -6.78 -3.33 -14.28
N GLY A 187 -5.50 -3.12 -14.07
CA GLY A 187 -4.92 -1.78 -14.13
C GLY A 187 -3.42 -1.80 -13.96
N PHE A 188 -2.85 -0.63 -13.95
CA PHE A 188 -1.43 -0.41 -13.70
C PHE A 188 -1.23 0.84 -12.84
N GLN A 189 -0.09 0.89 -12.18
CA GLN A 189 0.39 2.06 -11.44
C GLN A 189 1.85 2.28 -11.77
N LEU A 190 2.24 3.54 -11.92
CA LEU A 190 3.61 3.99 -12.13
C LEU A 190 3.91 5.06 -11.12
N THR A 191 5.01 4.93 -10.41
CA THR A 191 5.51 5.96 -9.50
C THR A 191 6.96 6.28 -9.86
N TYR A 192 7.28 7.55 -9.94
CA TYR A 192 8.63 8.04 -10.18
C TYR A 192 8.95 9.13 -9.20
N ASP A 193 10.00 8.92 -8.41
CA ASP A 193 10.53 9.88 -7.45
C ASP A 193 11.93 10.30 -7.89
N TYR A 194 12.17 11.59 -7.96
CA TYR A 194 13.45 12.15 -8.31
C TYR A 194 13.80 13.29 -7.36
N ALA A 195 15.00 13.24 -6.78
CA ALA A 195 15.53 14.31 -5.96
C ALA A 195 17.00 14.55 -6.34
N ARG A 196 17.39 15.80 -6.47
CA ARG A 196 18.81 16.17 -6.64
C ARG A 196 19.55 16.23 -5.32
N GLY A 197 18.81 16.48 -4.24
CA GLY A 197 19.33 16.72 -2.90
C GLY A 197 19.82 18.16 -2.73
N TYR A 198 19.74 18.63 -1.52
CA TYR A 198 20.21 19.96 -1.12
C TYR A 198 21.69 19.95 -0.79
N TYR A 199 22.18 18.86 -0.23
CA TYR A 199 23.60 18.66 0.08
C TYR A 199 24.30 17.94 -1.06
N SER A 200 25.61 18.09 -1.14
CA SER A 200 26.43 17.45 -2.16
C SER A 200 26.25 15.93 -2.15
N SER A 201 26.30 15.29 -3.34
CA SER A 201 26.27 13.83 -3.50
C SER A 201 25.04 13.11 -2.88
N GLN A 202 23.85 13.73 -2.93
CA GLN A 202 22.61 13.22 -2.29
C GLN A 202 21.47 12.99 -3.30
N SER A 203 21.73 12.61 -4.53
CA SER A 203 20.67 12.45 -5.52
C SER A 203 19.94 11.11 -5.42
N ILE A 204 18.63 11.15 -5.63
CA ILE A 204 17.73 10.01 -5.63
C ILE A 204 17.05 9.87 -7.00
N SER A 205 16.86 8.64 -7.45
CA SER A 205 16.05 8.33 -8.62
C SER A 205 15.40 6.96 -8.43
N HIS A 206 14.11 6.96 -8.14
CA HIS A 206 13.33 5.75 -7.93
C HIS A 206 12.22 5.62 -8.97
N PHE A 207 12.04 4.43 -9.48
CA PHE A 207 10.97 4.09 -10.41
C PHE A 207 10.27 2.82 -9.95
N ASN A 208 8.94 2.86 -9.86
CA ASN A 208 8.09 1.70 -9.63
C ASN A 208 7.09 1.56 -10.76
N GLY A 209 6.96 0.34 -11.30
CA GLY A 209 5.92 -0.03 -12.24
C GLY A 209 5.16 -1.24 -11.71
N SER A 210 3.84 -1.13 -11.58
CA SER A 210 2.99 -2.21 -11.10
C SER A 210 1.84 -2.50 -12.05
N ILE A 211 1.50 -3.78 -12.21
CA ILE A 211 0.33 -4.23 -12.96
C ILE A 211 -0.49 -5.11 -12.04
N PHE A 212 -1.78 -4.90 -12.01
CA PHE A 212 -2.68 -5.69 -11.19
C PHE A 212 -3.88 -6.21 -11.96
N GLY A 213 -4.41 -7.31 -11.49
CA GLY A 213 -5.62 -7.91 -12.01
C GLY A 213 -6.47 -8.50 -10.87
N THR A 214 -7.78 -8.44 -11.02
CA THR A 214 -8.71 -8.99 -10.05
C THR A 214 -9.84 -9.75 -10.76
N TYR A 215 -10.18 -10.92 -10.26
CA TYR A 215 -11.36 -11.64 -10.65
C TYR A 215 -12.19 -11.98 -9.42
N LEU A 216 -13.39 -11.43 -9.32
CA LEU A 216 -14.31 -11.59 -8.19
C LEU A 216 -15.59 -12.29 -8.66
N GLY A 217 -15.56 -13.62 -8.62
CA GLY A 217 -16.72 -14.46 -8.94
C GLY A 217 -17.35 -15.05 -7.69
N ASP A 218 -18.50 -15.72 -7.87
CA ASP A 218 -19.21 -16.35 -6.74
C ASP A 218 -18.41 -17.52 -6.13
N ARG A 219 -17.84 -18.36 -7.01
CA ARG A 219 -17.09 -19.54 -6.60
C ARG A 219 -15.58 -19.37 -6.66
N TYR A 220 -15.10 -18.53 -7.54
CA TYR A 220 -13.65 -18.34 -7.75
C TYR A 220 -13.30 -16.87 -7.64
N ASN A 221 -12.30 -16.56 -6.83
CA ASN A 221 -11.72 -15.21 -6.67
C ASN A 221 -10.22 -15.29 -6.88
N ALA A 222 -9.67 -14.32 -7.56
CA ALA A 222 -8.23 -14.21 -7.77
C ALA A 222 -7.77 -12.76 -7.74
N HIS A 223 -6.57 -12.56 -7.20
CA HIS A 223 -5.85 -11.29 -7.20
C HIS A 223 -4.45 -11.53 -7.72
N PHE A 224 -4.01 -10.69 -8.62
CA PHE A 224 -2.68 -10.71 -9.19
C PHE A 224 -2.06 -9.33 -9.03
N LEU A 225 -0.82 -9.29 -8.59
CA LEU A 225 0.01 -8.09 -8.54
C LEU A 225 1.41 -8.42 -9.02
N PHE A 226 1.88 -7.69 -9.99
CA PHE A 226 3.26 -7.68 -10.46
C PHE A 226 3.82 -6.30 -10.21
N SER A 227 4.98 -6.20 -9.62
CA SER A 227 5.67 -4.93 -9.36
C SER A 227 7.14 -5.04 -9.69
N THR A 228 7.68 -4.01 -10.33
CA THR A 228 9.11 -3.84 -10.54
C THR A 228 9.55 -2.50 -10.00
N ASN A 229 10.67 -2.50 -9.26
CA ASN A 229 11.23 -1.31 -8.63
C ASN A 229 12.68 -1.14 -9.04
N HIS A 230 13.03 0.08 -9.42
CA HIS A 230 14.41 0.51 -9.60
C HIS A 230 14.68 1.65 -8.64
N GLN A 231 15.55 1.42 -7.69
CA GLN A 231 15.94 2.43 -6.70
C GLN A 231 17.41 2.73 -6.86
N LYS A 232 17.71 4.00 -6.95
CA LYS A 232 19.09 4.49 -6.97
C LYS A 232 19.21 5.68 -6.03
N ALA A 233 20.03 5.53 -5.01
CA ALA A 233 20.42 6.58 -4.09
C ALA A 233 21.91 6.86 -4.25
N THR A 234 22.26 8.13 -4.34
CA THR A 234 23.66 8.58 -4.19
C THR A 234 23.87 8.85 -2.70
N GLU A 235 24.89 8.22 -2.14
CA GLU A 235 25.19 8.25 -0.72
C GLU A 235 26.31 9.26 -0.46
N ASN A 236 26.03 10.26 0.36
CA ASN A 236 27.00 11.28 0.73
C ASN A 236 27.71 11.00 2.08
N GLY A 237 27.25 9.98 2.84
CA GLY A 237 27.83 9.62 4.14
C GLY A 237 27.63 10.67 5.23
N GLY A 238 26.68 11.60 5.06
CA GLY A 238 26.46 12.75 5.93
C GLY A 238 27.43 13.91 5.71
N ILE A 239 27.20 15.03 6.39
CA ILE A 239 28.11 16.18 6.41
C ILE A 239 29.31 15.87 7.32
N THR A 240 30.48 16.42 7.00
CA THR A 240 31.72 16.11 7.74
C THR A 240 31.77 16.74 9.13
N ASN A 241 31.02 17.80 9.39
CA ASN A 241 30.92 18.47 10.66
C ASN A 241 29.53 19.09 10.86
N ASP A 242 28.84 18.71 11.93
CA ASP A 242 27.47 19.18 12.23
C ASP A 242 27.40 20.67 12.60
N GLU A 243 28.56 21.28 13.00
CA GLU A 243 28.65 22.69 13.31
C GLU A 243 28.31 23.61 12.13
N TYR A 244 28.47 23.14 10.87
CA TYR A 244 28.03 23.89 9.68
C TYR A 244 26.55 24.25 9.73
N ILE A 245 25.77 23.42 10.38
CA ILE A 245 24.32 23.61 10.54
C ILE A 245 24.00 24.23 11.89
N MET A 246 24.59 23.68 12.98
CA MET A 246 24.26 24.10 14.35
C MET A 246 24.77 25.48 14.69
N HIS A 247 26.01 25.77 14.26
CA HIS A 247 26.73 27.02 14.59
C HIS A 247 27.44 27.61 13.36
N PRO A 248 26.72 27.92 12.26
CA PRO A 248 27.34 28.47 11.05
C PRO A 248 28.11 29.77 11.32
N GLU A 249 27.74 30.50 12.37
CA GLU A 249 28.46 31.70 12.83
C GLU A 249 29.88 31.44 13.33
N SER A 250 30.26 30.18 13.58
CA SER A 250 31.60 29.78 13.99
C SER A 250 32.61 29.77 12.83
N PHE A 251 32.08 29.80 11.59
CA PHE A 251 32.90 29.81 10.37
C PHE A 251 33.05 31.23 9.82
N ASN A 252 34.17 31.47 9.14
CA ASN A 252 34.47 32.81 8.58
C ASN A 252 33.67 33.14 7.32
N ASP A 253 33.16 32.10 6.64
CA ASP A 253 32.39 32.21 5.40
C ASP A 253 30.97 31.63 5.60
N ASP A 254 29.99 32.20 4.90
CA ASP A 254 28.65 31.65 4.82
C ASP A 254 28.63 30.52 3.75
N PHE A 255 28.23 29.31 4.13
CA PHE A 255 28.14 28.19 3.24
C PHE A 255 26.69 27.96 2.81
N ALA A 256 26.47 27.86 1.51
CA ALA A 256 25.19 27.27 1.01
C ALA A 256 25.15 25.77 1.27
N GLU A 257 23.96 25.17 1.40
CA GLU A 257 23.80 23.76 1.73
C GLU A 257 24.59 22.82 0.81
N ASN A 258 24.68 23.13 -0.49
CA ASN A 258 25.45 22.36 -1.47
C ASN A 258 26.97 22.60 -1.44
N GLU A 259 27.45 23.57 -0.65
CA GLU A 259 28.87 23.87 -0.44
C GLU A 259 29.39 23.19 0.84
N ILE A 260 28.50 22.75 1.72
CA ILE A 260 28.89 22.03 2.94
C ILE A 260 29.55 20.69 2.56
N PRO A 261 30.76 20.42 3.07
CA PRO A 261 31.47 19.19 2.77
C PRO A 261 30.72 17.94 3.25
N THR A 262 30.74 16.93 2.42
CA THR A 262 30.14 15.60 2.72
C THR A 262 31.20 14.51 2.73
N THR A 263 31.00 13.49 3.53
CA THR A 263 31.96 12.41 3.78
C THR A 263 32.23 11.57 2.55
N LEU A 264 31.21 11.21 1.77
CA LEU A 264 31.33 10.32 0.61
C LEU A 264 30.96 11.05 -0.69
N THR A 265 31.70 10.73 -1.74
CA THR A 265 31.44 11.19 -3.10
C THR A 265 31.49 10.00 -4.05
N GLN A 266 30.66 10.00 -5.11
CA GLN A 266 30.59 8.92 -6.09
C GLN A 266 30.31 7.52 -5.49
N ASN A 267 29.40 7.48 -4.52
CA ASN A 267 28.90 6.27 -3.90
C ASN A 267 27.40 6.11 -4.21
N TRP A 268 26.98 4.89 -4.51
CA TRP A 268 25.58 4.62 -4.88
C TRP A 268 25.08 3.30 -4.31
N ASN A 269 23.90 3.31 -3.74
CA ASN A 269 23.05 2.14 -3.55
C ASN A 269 22.06 2.01 -4.72
N LYS A 270 22.01 0.84 -5.35
CA LYS A 270 21.05 0.53 -6.40
C LYS A 270 20.33 -0.75 -6.04
N ASN A 271 19.00 -0.71 -6.04
CA ASN A 271 18.16 -1.89 -5.85
C ASN A 271 17.28 -2.09 -7.09
N ASP A 272 17.33 -3.30 -7.67
CA ASP A 272 16.48 -3.75 -8.76
C ASP A 272 15.64 -4.90 -8.23
N ASN A 273 14.35 -4.69 -8.06
CA ASN A 273 13.48 -5.62 -7.39
C ASN A 273 12.28 -5.98 -8.26
N LEU A 274 11.97 -7.24 -8.34
CA LEU A 274 10.77 -7.76 -8.99
C LEU A 274 9.98 -8.57 -7.97
N HIS A 275 8.69 -8.27 -7.85
CA HIS A 275 7.75 -8.93 -6.96
C HIS A 275 6.53 -9.40 -7.75
N VAL A 276 6.15 -10.65 -7.58
CA VAL A 276 4.92 -11.23 -8.11
C VAL A 276 4.11 -11.79 -6.96
N PHE A 277 2.87 -11.38 -6.87
CA PHE A 277 1.90 -11.93 -5.94
C PHE A 277 0.69 -12.47 -6.71
N LEU A 278 0.29 -13.68 -6.40
CA LEU A 278 -0.94 -14.30 -6.88
C LEU A 278 -1.67 -14.92 -5.70
N SER A 279 -2.88 -14.49 -5.48
CA SER A 279 -3.78 -15.15 -4.54
C SER A 279 -5.01 -15.61 -5.26
N HIS A 280 -5.39 -16.86 -5.06
CA HIS A 280 -6.64 -17.36 -5.59
C HIS A 280 -7.32 -18.34 -4.64
N ARG A 281 -8.63 -18.35 -4.70
CA ARG A 281 -9.44 -19.25 -3.90
C ARG A 281 -10.62 -19.81 -4.68
N TYR A 282 -10.95 -21.03 -4.36
CA TYR A 282 -12.15 -21.69 -4.85
C TYR A 282 -13.11 -21.93 -3.67
N ASN A 283 -14.30 -21.35 -3.77
CA ASN A 283 -15.34 -21.42 -2.74
C ASN A 283 -16.33 -22.54 -3.08
N ILE A 284 -16.60 -23.39 -2.12
CA ILE A 284 -17.62 -24.43 -2.15
C ILE A 284 -18.76 -23.98 -1.23
N GLY A 285 -19.99 -23.98 -1.75
CA GLY A 285 -21.15 -23.49 -1.00
C GLY A 285 -22.45 -23.71 -1.76
N PHE A 286 -23.48 -23.00 -1.38
CA PHE A 286 -24.80 -23.11 -1.95
C PHE A 286 -25.41 -21.71 -2.22
N TYR A 287 -26.44 -21.70 -3.07
CA TYR A 287 -27.22 -20.48 -3.30
C TYR A 287 -28.36 -20.38 -2.30
N ARG A 288 -28.49 -19.24 -1.67
CA ARG A 288 -29.59 -18.86 -0.76
C ARG A 288 -30.39 -17.72 -1.37
N GLN A 289 -31.68 -17.71 -1.18
CA GLN A 289 -32.49 -16.52 -1.46
C GLN A 289 -32.38 -15.55 -0.26
N VAL A 290 -32.06 -14.30 -0.55
CA VAL A 290 -31.98 -13.20 0.43
C VAL A 290 -32.81 -12.03 -0.04
N PRO A 291 -33.48 -11.28 0.85
CA PRO A 291 -34.22 -10.08 0.45
C PRO A 291 -33.25 -9.06 -0.14
N MET A 292 -33.68 -8.42 -1.24
CA MET A 292 -32.96 -7.30 -1.84
C MET A 292 -33.15 -6.04 -0.98
N THR A 293 -32.14 -5.16 -1.00
CA THR A 293 -32.29 -3.81 -0.42
C THR A 293 -33.23 -2.98 -1.29
N GLU A 294 -33.81 -1.92 -0.72
CA GLU A 294 -34.69 -1.00 -1.48
C GLU A 294 -33.97 -0.40 -2.70
N GLU A 295 -32.68 -0.14 -2.60
CA GLU A 295 -31.87 0.37 -3.71
C GLU A 295 -31.70 -0.68 -4.83
N GLU A 296 -31.48 -1.94 -4.48
CA GLU A 296 -31.40 -3.06 -5.43
C GLU A 296 -32.74 -3.31 -6.13
N ILE A 297 -33.85 -3.20 -5.43
CA ILE A 297 -35.19 -3.32 -6.00
C ILE A 297 -35.42 -2.20 -7.04
N LYS A 298 -35.16 -0.96 -6.67
CA LYS A 298 -35.28 0.20 -7.58
C LYS A 298 -34.37 0.07 -8.80
N ALA A 299 -33.13 -0.40 -8.61
CA ALA A 299 -32.19 -0.62 -9.70
C ALA A 299 -32.69 -1.74 -10.67
N ARG A 300 -33.26 -2.82 -10.14
CA ARG A 300 -33.85 -3.91 -10.93
C ARG A 300 -35.09 -3.44 -11.72
N GLU A 301 -35.98 -2.69 -11.09
CA GLU A 301 -37.15 -2.09 -11.74
C GLU A 301 -36.75 -1.14 -12.88
N PHE A 302 -35.75 -0.30 -12.63
CA PHE A 302 -35.22 0.61 -13.66
C PHE A 302 -34.60 -0.15 -14.84
N ALA A 303 -33.81 -1.20 -14.54
CA ALA A 303 -33.22 -2.04 -15.58
C ALA A 303 -34.29 -2.78 -16.42
N LYS A 304 -35.35 -3.25 -15.78
CA LYS A 304 -36.49 -3.90 -16.44
C LYS A 304 -37.23 -2.92 -17.35
N ALA A 305 -37.59 -1.74 -16.84
CA ALA A 305 -38.24 -0.68 -17.61
C ALA A 305 -37.37 -0.20 -18.79
N SER A 306 -36.05 -0.07 -18.58
CA SER A 306 -35.13 0.30 -19.65
C SER A 306 -35.00 -0.78 -20.74
N LYS A 307 -35.14 -2.03 -20.39
CA LYS A 307 -35.11 -3.16 -21.34
C LYS A 307 -36.41 -3.20 -22.17
N GLU A 308 -37.57 -3.04 -21.54
CA GLU A 308 -38.89 -2.97 -22.18
C GLU A 308 -38.96 -1.80 -23.16
N GLU A 309 -38.43 -0.61 -22.76
CA GLU A 309 -38.37 0.56 -23.67
C GLU A 309 -37.45 0.32 -24.89
N LYS A 310 -36.37 -0.43 -24.73
CA LYS A 310 -35.49 -0.81 -25.86
C LYS A 310 -36.15 -1.81 -26.79
N GLU A 311 -36.85 -2.82 -26.26
CA GLU A 311 -37.59 -3.79 -27.05
C GLU A 311 -38.75 -3.15 -27.81
N GLU A 312 -39.47 -2.20 -27.18
CA GLU A 312 -40.48 -1.42 -27.88
C GLU A 312 -39.92 -0.51 -28.99
N LYS A 313 -38.75 0.08 -28.75
CA LYS A 313 -38.06 0.91 -29.76
C LYS A 313 -37.52 0.07 -30.91
N ALA A 314 -37.07 -1.17 -30.65
CA ALA A 314 -36.62 -2.11 -31.67
C ALA A 314 -37.82 -2.59 -32.55
N GLN A 315 -38.96 -2.96 -31.93
CA GLN A 315 -40.18 -3.33 -32.66
C GLN A 315 -40.75 -2.16 -33.48
N LYS A 316 -40.69 -0.93 -32.97
CA LYS A 316 -41.09 0.26 -33.74
C LYS A 316 -40.16 0.62 -34.88
N LYS A 317 -38.89 0.19 -34.84
CA LYS A 317 -37.91 0.34 -35.96
C LYS A 317 -38.14 -0.72 -37.03
N GLU A 318 -38.38 -1.96 -36.67
CA GLU A 318 -38.72 -3.03 -37.65
C GLU A 318 -40.04 -2.74 -38.38
N GLY A 319 -40.99 -2.08 -37.74
CA GLY A 319 -42.26 -1.64 -38.40
C GLY A 319 -42.14 -0.45 -39.31
N LYS A 320 -41.02 0.30 -39.35
CA LYS A 320 -40.80 1.46 -40.20
C LYS A 320 -39.96 1.20 -41.46
N ASP A 321 -39.24 0.11 -41.53
CA ASP A 321 -38.36 -0.22 -42.68
C ASP A 321 -38.95 -1.32 -43.59
N ALA A 322 -40.29 -1.52 -43.56
CA ALA A 322 -40.93 -2.30 -44.60
C ALA A 322 -41.00 -1.45 -45.89
N PRO A 323 -40.34 -1.85 -46.99
CA PRO A 323 -40.44 -1.10 -48.23
C PRO A 323 -41.86 -1.09 -48.77
N LYS A 324 -42.47 0.11 -48.86
CA LYS A 324 -43.63 0.32 -49.69
C LYS A 324 -43.25 0.17 -51.16
N GLY A 325 -43.59 -0.95 -51.78
CA GLY A 325 -43.37 -1.06 -53.20
C GLY A 325 -43.61 -2.41 -53.81
N ARG A 326 -44.74 -2.53 -54.39
CA ARG A 326 -45.25 -3.29 -55.53
C ARG A 326 -46.30 -4.35 -55.23
N PRO A 327 -47.49 -4.26 -55.85
CA PRO A 327 -48.39 -5.37 -55.86
C PRO A 327 -47.85 -6.38 -56.91
N THR A 328 -47.51 -7.54 -56.48
CA THR A 328 -47.37 -8.71 -57.34
C THR A 328 -48.45 -9.70 -56.98
N ASP A 329 -49.35 -9.89 -57.91
CA ASP A 329 -50.35 -10.94 -57.96
C ASP A 329 -49.62 -12.31 -57.71
N ALA A 330 -49.82 -12.93 -56.60
CA ALA A 330 -49.46 -14.31 -56.38
C ALA A 330 -50.65 -15.22 -56.67
N PRO A 331 -50.43 -16.29 -57.49
CA PRO A 331 -51.55 -17.19 -57.86
C PRO A 331 -51.96 -17.99 -56.61
N LYS A 332 -53.22 -18.00 -56.33
CA LYS A 332 -53.91 -18.96 -55.48
C LYS A 332 -53.67 -20.39 -55.99
N GLY A 333 -53.11 -21.23 -55.20
CA GLY A 333 -53.09 -22.66 -55.49
C GLY A 333 -51.84 -23.37 -54.99
N ARG A 334 -51.78 -23.65 -53.70
CA ARG A 334 -50.90 -24.70 -53.22
C ARG A 334 -51.79 -25.61 -52.37
N PRO A 335 -51.89 -26.95 -52.72
CA PRO A 335 -52.64 -27.89 -51.92
C PRO A 335 -51.98 -28.12 -50.57
N GLU A 336 -52.82 -28.17 -49.54
CA GLU A 336 -52.39 -28.70 -48.23
C GLU A 336 -51.89 -30.12 -48.42
N GLY A 337 -50.67 -30.41 -48.04
CA GLY A 337 -50.13 -31.76 -48.04
C GLY A 337 -48.86 -32.12 -48.78
N ALA A 338 -48.11 -31.11 -49.32
CA ALA A 338 -46.81 -31.37 -49.94
C ALA A 338 -45.71 -31.52 -48.90
N ALA A 339 -45.39 -32.74 -48.51
CA ALA A 339 -44.22 -33.05 -47.68
C ALA A 339 -42.94 -32.92 -48.49
N ILE A 340 -41.93 -32.30 -47.90
CA ILE A 340 -40.57 -32.28 -48.44
C ILE A 340 -39.97 -33.66 -48.28
N ALA A 341 -39.53 -34.28 -49.36
CA ALA A 341 -38.90 -35.59 -49.35
C ALA A 341 -37.66 -35.58 -48.43
N GLY A 342 -37.69 -36.38 -47.34
CA GLY A 342 -36.58 -36.54 -46.41
C GLY A 342 -36.91 -36.36 -44.92
N MET A 343 -38.16 -35.98 -44.56
CA MET A 343 -38.57 -35.96 -43.14
C MET A 343 -39.56 -37.11 -42.92
N GLU A 344 -39.21 -38.08 -42.09
CA GLU A 344 -40.12 -39.03 -41.55
C GLU A 344 -41.20 -38.36 -40.69
N PRO A 345 -42.48 -38.75 -40.80
CA PRO A 345 -43.53 -38.21 -39.93
C PRO A 345 -43.31 -38.68 -38.48
N PRO A 346 -43.62 -37.81 -37.50
CA PRO A 346 -43.49 -38.18 -36.10
C PRO A 346 -44.47 -39.40 -35.83
N LYS A 347 -43.90 -40.46 -35.31
CA LYS A 347 -44.67 -41.60 -34.81
C LYS A 347 -45.53 -41.17 -33.63
N ASP A 348 -46.81 -41.29 -33.74
CA ASP A 348 -47.74 -41.22 -32.61
C ASP A 348 -47.29 -42.21 -31.54
N LYS A 349 -46.73 -41.71 -30.46
CA LYS A 349 -46.60 -42.46 -29.21
C LYS A 349 -47.84 -42.18 -28.37
N THR A 350 -48.83 -42.96 -28.54
CA THR A 350 -49.84 -43.21 -27.53
C THR A 350 -49.19 -44.09 -26.48
N ASP A 351 -48.56 -43.47 -25.48
CA ASP A 351 -48.47 -43.97 -24.11
C ASP A 351 -48.11 -42.78 -23.24
N ALA A 352 -49.14 -42.12 -22.76
CA ALA A 352 -49.05 -41.06 -21.81
C ALA A 352 -48.59 -41.64 -20.45
N ALA A 353 -47.28 -41.53 -20.17
CA ALA A 353 -46.84 -41.47 -18.79
C ALA A 353 -47.48 -40.24 -18.19
N VAL A 354 -48.35 -40.41 -17.25
CA VAL A 354 -48.99 -39.33 -16.48
C VAL A 354 -47.87 -38.54 -15.82
N ASP A 355 -47.61 -37.31 -16.33
CA ASP A 355 -46.69 -36.36 -15.70
C ASP A 355 -47.31 -36.01 -14.35
N SER A 356 -46.75 -36.60 -13.29
CA SER A 356 -47.18 -36.39 -11.88
C SER A 356 -47.00 -34.94 -11.39
N THR A 357 -46.54 -34.03 -12.25
CA THR A 357 -46.39 -32.61 -11.95
C THR A 357 -47.59 -31.76 -12.38
N ARG A 358 -48.55 -32.32 -13.11
CA ARG A 358 -49.80 -31.63 -13.49
C ARG A 358 -50.80 -31.66 -12.35
N ILE A 359 -51.01 -30.50 -11.70
CA ILE A 359 -52.08 -30.33 -10.72
C ILE A 359 -53.41 -30.28 -11.46
N GLN A 360 -54.32 -31.30 -11.23
CA GLN A 360 -55.69 -31.24 -11.71
C GLN A 360 -56.46 -30.19 -10.89
N VAL A 361 -57.00 -29.18 -11.57
CA VAL A 361 -57.81 -28.12 -10.95
C VAL A 361 -59.26 -28.42 -11.22
N ASP A 362 -59.96 -28.94 -10.21
CA ASP A 362 -61.34 -29.39 -10.32
C ASP A 362 -62.39 -28.29 -10.04
N SER A 363 -61.95 -27.06 -9.69
CA SER A 363 -62.86 -25.95 -9.42
C SER A 363 -62.20 -24.58 -9.65
N GLN A 364 -63.02 -23.61 -10.02
CA GLN A 364 -62.62 -22.19 -10.23
C GLN A 364 -61.99 -21.62 -8.96
N GLU A 365 -62.49 -21.96 -7.78
CA GLU A 365 -61.93 -21.49 -6.50
C GLU A 365 -60.50 -22.01 -6.23
N LYS A 366 -60.17 -23.24 -6.65
CA LYS A 366 -58.82 -23.78 -6.59
C LYS A 366 -57.87 -23.06 -7.57
N LEU A 367 -58.36 -22.74 -8.77
CA LEU A 367 -57.62 -21.99 -9.76
C LEU A 367 -57.27 -20.59 -9.22
N ASP A 368 -58.26 -19.90 -8.68
CA ASP A 368 -58.09 -18.55 -8.12
C ASP A 368 -57.13 -18.56 -6.89
N SER A 369 -57.21 -19.60 -6.05
CA SER A 369 -56.29 -19.74 -4.92
C SER A 369 -54.88 -20.07 -5.37
N LEU A 370 -54.67 -20.88 -6.41
CA LEU A 370 -53.38 -21.17 -7.01
C LEU A 370 -52.79 -19.93 -7.68
N ASN A 371 -53.60 -19.18 -8.44
CA ASN A 371 -53.18 -17.94 -9.06
C ASN A 371 -52.79 -16.87 -8.00
N ARG A 372 -53.51 -16.82 -6.88
CA ARG A 372 -53.19 -15.95 -5.75
C ARG A 372 -51.90 -16.33 -5.04
N LEU A 373 -51.68 -17.65 -4.84
CA LEU A 373 -50.41 -18.14 -4.29
C LEU A 373 -49.23 -17.89 -5.23
N GLN A 374 -49.47 -18.07 -6.54
CA GLN A 374 -48.44 -17.79 -7.55
C GLN A 374 -48.10 -16.28 -7.61
N ALA A 375 -49.10 -15.41 -7.55
CA ALA A 375 -48.89 -13.95 -7.49
C ALA A 375 -48.13 -13.50 -6.22
N ILE A 376 -48.39 -14.17 -5.07
CA ILE A 376 -47.66 -13.93 -3.83
C ILE A 376 -46.22 -14.44 -3.98
N GLN A 377 -46.02 -15.63 -4.57
CA GLN A 377 -44.71 -16.19 -4.80
C GLN A 377 -43.89 -15.31 -5.77
N ASP A 378 -44.50 -14.87 -6.88
CA ASP A 378 -43.91 -13.96 -7.84
C ASP A 378 -43.54 -12.61 -7.19
N SER A 379 -44.37 -12.11 -6.28
CA SER A 379 -44.07 -10.88 -5.50
C SER A 379 -42.89 -11.07 -4.55
N ILE A 380 -42.80 -12.23 -3.88
CA ILE A 380 -41.68 -12.61 -3.03
C ILE A 380 -40.40 -12.75 -3.86
N ASP A 381 -40.47 -13.46 -4.98
CA ASP A 381 -39.34 -13.70 -5.88
C ASP A 381 -38.85 -12.37 -6.56
N ALA A 382 -39.76 -11.40 -6.75
CA ALA A 382 -39.41 -10.09 -7.23
C ALA A 382 -38.56 -9.27 -6.21
N THR A 383 -38.72 -9.55 -4.93
CA THR A 383 -37.98 -8.88 -3.84
C THR A 383 -36.77 -9.67 -3.34
N MET A 384 -36.58 -10.89 -3.84
CA MET A 384 -35.47 -11.77 -3.46
C MET A 384 -34.39 -11.83 -4.53
N LYS A 385 -33.14 -11.94 -4.09
CA LYS A 385 -31.98 -12.26 -4.95
C LYS A 385 -31.35 -13.58 -4.54
N ARG A 386 -30.78 -14.27 -5.52
CA ARG A 386 -29.96 -15.46 -5.24
C ARG A 386 -28.54 -14.99 -4.89
N GLU A 387 -28.11 -15.26 -3.67
CA GLU A 387 -26.76 -14.98 -3.19
C GLU A 387 -26.03 -16.30 -2.97
N TYR A 388 -24.78 -16.36 -3.42
CA TYR A 388 -23.93 -17.51 -3.16
C TYR A 388 -23.32 -17.40 -1.77
N VAL A 389 -23.59 -18.39 -0.93
CA VAL A 389 -23.05 -18.49 0.43
C VAL A 389 -21.92 -19.50 0.43
N PRO A 390 -20.68 -19.08 0.49
CA PRO A 390 -19.55 -19.98 0.59
C PRO A 390 -19.47 -20.57 2.00
N VAL A 391 -19.20 -21.88 2.08
CA VAL A 391 -19.06 -22.63 3.34
C VAL A 391 -17.62 -23.05 3.56
N THR A 392 -16.98 -23.53 2.49
CA THR A 392 -15.59 -23.99 2.51
C THR A 392 -14.83 -23.33 1.38
N SER A 393 -13.57 -22.98 1.62
CA SER A 393 -12.69 -22.41 0.60
C SER A 393 -11.37 -23.16 0.57
N ILE A 394 -10.91 -23.48 -0.64
CA ILE A 394 -9.55 -23.92 -0.93
C ILE A 394 -8.78 -22.67 -1.35
N ILE A 395 -7.70 -22.38 -0.68
CA ILE A 395 -6.91 -21.16 -0.83
C ILE A 395 -5.51 -21.52 -1.29
N HIS A 396 -4.97 -20.78 -2.23
CA HIS A 396 -3.56 -20.80 -2.57
C HIS A 396 -3.06 -19.38 -2.78
N THR A 397 -1.90 -19.08 -2.20
CA THR A 397 -1.16 -17.84 -2.44
C THR A 397 0.25 -18.17 -2.89
N LEU A 398 0.74 -17.45 -3.87
CA LEU A 398 2.10 -17.53 -4.39
C LEU A 398 2.73 -16.13 -4.29
N GLU A 399 3.90 -16.06 -3.67
CA GLU A 399 4.78 -14.90 -3.72
C GLU A 399 6.10 -15.28 -4.36
N LEU A 400 6.58 -14.45 -5.28
CA LEU A 400 7.88 -14.57 -5.91
C LEU A 400 8.62 -13.25 -5.80
N HIS A 401 9.81 -13.29 -5.22
CA HIS A 401 10.73 -12.15 -5.16
C HIS A 401 11.99 -12.47 -5.95
N ASN A 402 12.46 -11.50 -6.73
CA ASN A 402 13.76 -11.56 -7.38
C ASN A 402 14.41 -10.18 -7.21
N TYR A 403 15.22 -10.04 -6.20
CA TYR A 403 15.79 -8.80 -5.74
C TYR A 403 17.30 -8.78 -5.94
N LYS A 404 17.81 -7.62 -6.26
CA LYS A 404 19.23 -7.38 -6.47
C LYS A 404 19.60 -6.02 -5.88
N ARG A 405 20.73 -5.98 -5.16
CA ARG A 405 21.37 -4.75 -4.71
C ARG A 405 22.79 -4.70 -5.25
N ASP A 406 23.21 -3.53 -5.73
CA ASP A 406 24.59 -3.18 -6.04
C ASP A 406 25.00 -1.99 -5.16
N TYR A 407 26.10 -2.13 -4.39
CA TYR A 407 26.78 -1.04 -3.74
C TYR A 407 28.03 -0.69 -4.52
N LEU A 408 28.06 0.52 -5.10
CA LEU A 408 29.16 1.00 -5.94
C LEU A 408 29.77 2.22 -5.29
N ALA A 409 31.07 2.20 -5.06
CA ALA A 409 31.83 3.34 -4.56
C ALA A 409 33.12 3.49 -5.36
N TYR A 410 33.27 4.62 -6.06
CA TYR A 410 34.51 4.90 -6.81
C TYR A 410 35.47 5.83 -6.07
N GLN A 411 34.96 6.59 -5.13
CA GLN A 411 35.77 7.47 -4.29
C GLN A 411 35.40 7.24 -2.82
N VAL A 412 36.29 6.61 -2.10
CA VAL A 412 36.20 6.37 -0.65
C VAL A 412 37.37 7.08 0.00
N PRO A 413 37.15 7.89 1.04
CA PRO A 413 38.26 8.52 1.77
C PRO A 413 39.21 7.45 2.33
N THR A 414 40.51 7.74 2.27
CA THR A 414 41.52 6.84 2.84
C THR A 414 41.30 6.66 4.34
N GLY A 415 41.21 5.43 4.80
CA GLY A 415 40.96 5.13 6.21
C GLY A 415 39.52 5.31 6.66
N TYR A 416 38.57 5.51 5.75
CA TYR A 416 37.15 5.62 6.09
C TYR A 416 36.62 4.31 6.73
N TYR A 417 36.95 3.13 6.15
CA TYR A 417 36.63 1.85 6.75
C TYR A 417 37.79 1.29 7.56
N LEU A 418 37.51 0.64 8.69
CA LEU A 418 38.49 -0.01 9.55
C LEU A 418 39.14 -1.21 8.86
N ASP A 419 38.34 -2.08 8.28
CA ASP A 419 38.75 -3.37 7.73
C ASP A 419 38.60 -3.43 6.21
N ARG A 420 39.37 -4.35 5.60
CA ARG A 420 39.29 -4.65 4.18
C ARG A 420 39.56 -6.14 3.96
N TYR A 421 38.56 -6.86 3.47
CA TYR A 421 38.61 -8.30 3.29
C TYR A 421 39.01 -8.71 1.87
N TYR A 422 38.65 -7.90 0.86
CA TYR A 422 39.01 -8.12 -0.54
C TYR A 422 39.03 -6.83 -1.36
N THR A 423 39.30 -6.95 -2.63
CA THR A 423 39.28 -5.81 -3.58
C THR A 423 38.60 -6.26 -4.87
N THR A 424 37.62 -5.50 -5.36
CA THR A 424 36.90 -5.79 -6.63
C THR A 424 37.42 -5.00 -7.82
N LEU A 425 37.52 -3.68 -7.67
CA LEU A 425 37.87 -2.76 -8.77
C LEU A 425 39.30 -2.20 -8.73
N GLY A 426 40.06 -2.57 -7.73
CA GLY A 426 41.39 -2.00 -7.44
C GLY A 426 41.32 -0.67 -6.66
N GLY A 427 42.40 -0.33 -5.95
CA GLY A 427 42.40 0.79 -5.02
C GLY A 427 41.36 0.60 -3.92
N ASP A 428 40.69 1.67 -3.52
CA ASP A 428 39.64 1.66 -2.49
C ASP A 428 38.22 1.64 -3.07
N SER A 429 38.06 1.41 -4.38
CA SER A 429 36.77 1.32 -5.05
C SER A 429 36.05 0.02 -4.67
N ILE A 430 34.74 0.09 -4.56
CA ILE A 430 33.85 -1.00 -4.14
C ILE A 430 32.85 -1.33 -5.25
N ASP A 431 32.60 -2.63 -5.50
CA ASP A 431 31.53 -3.13 -6.36
C ASP A 431 30.97 -4.42 -5.75
N ASP A 432 30.10 -4.28 -4.79
CA ASP A 432 29.51 -5.40 -4.07
C ASP A 432 28.07 -5.64 -4.55
N GLN A 433 27.80 -6.88 -4.96
CA GLN A 433 26.50 -7.28 -5.48
C GLN A 433 25.85 -8.35 -4.63
N TYR A 434 24.57 -8.12 -4.29
CA TYR A 434 23.73 -9.05 -3.51
C TYR A 434 22.48 -9.40 -4.33
N LYS A 435 22.10 -10.69 -4.31
CA LYS A 435 20.88 -11.16 -4.96
C LYS A 435 20.07 -12.02 -3.99
N HIS A 436 18.76 -11.87 -4.10
CA HIS A 436 17.82 -12.69 -3.36
C HIS A 436 16.72 -13.18 -4.30
N PHE A 437 16.46 -14.47 -4.26
CA PHE A 437 15.35 -15.09 -4.95
C PHE A 437 14.52 -15.89 -3.95
N GLN A 438 13.21 -15.63 -3.92
CA GLN A 438 12.28 -16.31 -3.02
C GLN A 438 11.06 -16.79 -3.79
N VAL A 439 10.62 -17.98 -3.46
CA VAL A 439 9.30 -18.52 -3.85
C VAL A 439 8.62 -19.04 -2.60
N LYS A 440 7.47 -18.46 -2.30
CA LYS A 440 6.64 -18.83 -1.16
C LYS A 440 5.26 -19.26 -1.62
N ASN A 441 4.86 -20.47 -1.27
CA ASN A 441 3.56 -21.04 -1.57
C ASN A 441 2.81 -21.34 -0.28
N THR A 442 1.60 -20.82 -0.13
CA THR A 442 0.74 -21.17 1.00
C THR A 442 -0.55 -21.83 0.48
N PHE A 443 -0.80 -23.04 0.93
CA PHE A 443 -2.03 -23.77 0.67
C PHE A 443 -2.87 -23.83 1.92
N GLY A 444 -4.13 -23.44 1.83
CA GLY A 444 -5.04 -23.38 2.94
C GLY A 444 -6.41 -24.02 2.64
N LEU A 445 -6.99 -24.62 3.66
CA LEU A 445 -8.38 -25.05 3.68
C LEU A 445 -9.11 -24.25 4.76
N ALA A 446 -10.19 -23.58 4.38
CA ALA A 446 -10.97 -22.76 5.27
C ALA A 446 -12.40 -23.25 5.37
N LEU A 447 -12.89 -23.40 6.59
CA LEU A 447 -14.31 -23.46 6.93
C LEU A 447 -14.73 -22.04 7.31
N LEU A 448 -15.58 -21.44 6.49
CA LEU A 448 -15.96 -20.03 6.65
C LEU A 448 -16.98 -19.86 7.78
N GLU A 449 -17.08 -18.64 8.29
CA GLU A 449 -18.08 -18.31 9.30
C GLU A 449 -19.49 -18.67 8.80
N GLY A 450 -20.27 -19.34 9.67
CA GLY A 450 -21.59 -19.80 9.28
C GLY A 450 -21.64 -21.18 8.62
N PHE A 451 -20.50 -21.89 8.50
CA PHE A 451 -20.51 -23.30 8.05
C PHE A 451 -21.33 -24.21 8.98
N ASN A 452 -21.47 -23.79 10.24
CA ASN A 452 -22.28 -24.44 11.23
C ASN A 452 -23.14 -23.40 11.98
N LYS A 453 -24.40 -23.66 12.19
CA LYS A 453 -25.33 -22.75 12.87
C LYS A 453 -24.98 -22.50 14.36
N TYR A 454 -24.21 -23.40 14.96
CA TYR A 454 -23.80 -23.31 16.37
C TYR A 454 -22.45 -22.61 16.54
N MET A 455 -21.54 -22.73 15.60
CA MET A 455 -20.20 -22.15 15.63
C MET A 455 -20.14 -20.96 14.68
N LYS A 456 -20.23 -19.74 15.25
CA LYS A 456 -20.17 -18.47 14.51
C LYS A 456 -18.73 -17.98 14.38
N ALA A 457 -17.81 -18.88 14.07
CA ALA A 457 -16.39 -18.58 13.83
C ALA A 457 -15.90 -19.40 12.64
N GLY A 458 -15.00 -18.82 11.87
CA GLY A 458 -14.30 -19.49 10.79
C GLY A 458 -13.06 -20.23 11.33
N LEU A 459 -12.71 -21.32 10.69
CA LEU A 459 -11.52 -22.11 10.97
C LEU A 459 -10.71 -22.29 9.70
N LYS A 460 -9.39 -22.08 9.75
CA LYS A 460 -8.48 -22.33 8.63
C LYS A 460 -7.29 -23.16 9.11
N GLY A 461 -6.86 -24.09 8.26
CA GLY A 461 -5.60 -24.78 8.38
C GLY A 461 -4.78 -24.50 7.12
N PHE A 462 -3.47 -24.36 7.25
CA PHE A 462 -2.60 -24.06 6.13
C PHE A 462 -1.22 -24.71 6.27
N VAL A 463 -0.56 -24.85 5.12
CA VAL A 463 0.83 -25.28 4.99
C VAL A 463 1.52 -24.28 4.08
N THR A 464 2.71 -23.82 4.49
CA THR A 464 3.53 -22.92 3.67
C THR A 464 4.85 -23.62 3.34
N HIS A 465 5.21 -23.56 2.08
CA HIS A 465 6.55 -23.94 1.60
C HIS A 465 7.25 -22.69 1.10
N GLU A 466 8.46 -22.46 1.55
CA GLU A 466 9.26 -21.28 1.21
C GLU A 466 10.67 -21.70 0.84
N TYR A 467 11.06 -21.36 -0.39
CA TYR A 467 12.42 -21.51 -0.90
C TYR A 467 13.05 -20.13 -1.02
N ARG A 468 14.24 -19.96 -0.43
CA ARG A 468 15.05 -18.74 -0.50
C ARG A 468 16.42 -19.06 -1.03
N ARG A 469 16.95 -18.18 -1.86
CA ARG A 469 18.32 -18.22 -2.37
C ARG A 469 18.96 -16.86 -2.18
N TYR A 470 20.18 -16.85 -1.73
CA TYR A 470 21.01 -15.68 -1.54
C TYR A 470 22.31 -15.86 -2.31
N ASP A 471 22.69 -14.86 -3.12
CA ASP A 471 23.99 -14.81 -3.78
C ASP A 471 24.70 -13.52 -3.27
N MET A 472 25.92 -13.62 -2.75
CA MET A 472 26.75 -12.50 -2.30
C MET A 472 28.22 -12.78 -2.51
N PRO A 473 29.10 -11.76 -2.44
CA PRO A 473 30.54 -11.95 -2.57
C PRO A 473 31.10 -12.91 -1.53
N ASP A 474 32.10 -13.69 -1.91
CA ASP A 474 32.91 -14.52 -1.03
C ASP A 474 34.35 -14.64 -1.59
N THR A 475 35.28 -15.10 -0.80
CA THR A 475 36.70 -15.13 -1.16
C THR A 475 37.29 -16.53 -1.02
N LEU A 476 38.13 -16.89 -2.01
CA LEU A 476 39.00 -18.07 -1.92
C LEU A 476 40.45 -17.58 -2.18
N GLY A 477 41.19 -17.38 -1.12
CA GLY A 477 42.49 -16.72 -1.18
C GLY A 477 42.34 -15.25 -1.64
N THR A 478 42.92 -14.94 -2.81
CA THR A 478 42.79 -13.59 -3.40
C THR A 478 41.68 -13.45 -4.43
N THR A 479 40.95 -14.53 -4.73
CA THR A 479 39.91 -14.53 -5.75
C THR A 479 38.55 -14.28 -5.12
N VAL A 480 37.86 -13.26 -5.62
CA VAL A 480 36.48 -12.92 -5.23
C VAL A 480 35.52 -13.63 -6.18
N PHE A 481 34.49 -14.25 -5.65
CA PHE A 481 33.45 -14.91 -6.44
C PHE A 481 32.08 -14.72 -5.79
N GLN A 482 30.99 -15.03 -6.53
CA GLN A 482 29.64 -15.00 -5.99
C GLN A 482 29.32 -16.38 -5.39
N GLN A 483 29.19 -16.44 -4.07
CA GLN A 483 28.78 -17.63 -3.33
C GLN A 483 27.25 -17.67 -3.22
N ARG A 484 26.71 -18.89 -3.24
CA ARG A 484 25.27 -19.14 -3.17
C ARG A 484 24.91 -19.88 -1.89
N TRP A 485 23.90 -19.38 -1.21
CA TRP A 485 23.25 -20.05 -0.07
C TRP A 485 21.77 -20.26 -0.39
N THR A 486 21.23 -21.38 0.09
CA THR A 486 19.82 -21.74 -0.13
C THR A 486 19.19 -22.18 1.17
N GLU A 487 17.98 -21.73 1.40
CA GLU A 487 17.14 -22.14 2.52
C GLU A 487 15.84 -22.74 1.97
N ASN A 488 15.35 -23.79 2.63
CA ASN A 488 14.13 -24.49 2.19
C ASN A 488 13.28 -24.80 3.42
N ASN A 489 12.24 -24.03 3.64
CA ASN A 489 11.45 -23.99 4.86
C ASN A 489 10.04 -24.50 4.64
N VAL A 490 9.51 -25.24 5.62
CA VAL A 490 8.13 -25.70 5.63
C VAL A 490 7.50 -25.34 6.96
N SER A 491 6.38 -24.63 6.92
CA SER A 491 5.58 -24.31 8.10
C SER A 491 4.15 -24.83 7.98
N VAL A 492 3.52 -25.02 9.12
CA VAL A 492 2.11 -25.37 9.25
C VAL A 492 1.44 -24.42 10.24
N GLY A 493 0.17 -24.15 10.03
CA GLY A 493 -0.52 -23.28 10.95
C GLY A 493 -2.05 -23.38 10.89
N GLY A 494 -2.67 -22.64 11.78
CA GLY A 494 -4.12 -22.55 11.87
C GLY A 494 -4.56 -21.15 12.23
N GLN A 495 -5.80 -20.84 11.86
CA GLN A 495 -6.45 -19.58 12.19
C GLN A 495 -7.88 -19.84 12.64
N ILE A 496 -8.28 -19.18 13.72
CA ILE A 496 -9.67 -19.10 14.17
C ILE A 496 -10.06 -17.62 14.13
N ASN A 497 -11.10 -17.30 13.39
CA ASN A 497 -11.54 -15.92 13.26
C ASN A 497 -13.05 -15.77 13.34
N LYS A 498 -13.49 -14.62 13.84
CA LYS A 498 -14.87 -14.16 13.82
C LYS A 498 -14.90 -12.73 13.34
N THR A 499 -15.41 -12.50 12.14
CA THR A 499 -15.51 -11.19 11.51
C THR A 499 -16.96 -10.72 11.36
N GLN A 500 -17.93 -11.62 11.48
CA GLN A 500 -19.35 -11.30 11.39
C GLN A 500 -19.95 -10.90 12.74
N GLY A 501 -20.89 -9.96 12.67
CA GLY A 501 -21.55 -9.37 13.85
C GLY A 501 -21.07 -7.96 14.11
N GLU A 502 -21.72 -7.26 15.04
CA GLU A 502 -21.43 -5.83 15.32
C GLU A 502 -20.61 -5.62 16.60
N THR A 503 -20.67 -6.58 17.52
CA THR A 503 -20.17 -6.39 18.89
C THR A 503 -18.76 -6.88 19.11
N LEU A 504 -18.46 -8.13 18.71
CA LEU A 504 -17.18 -8.79 18.99
C LEU A 504 -16.61 -9.42 17.71
N HIS A 505 -15.43 -8.96 17.33
CA HIS A 505 -14.58 -9.58 16.34
C HIS A 505 -13.31 -10.09 17.00
N PHE A 506 -12.79 -11.22 16.53
CA PHE A 506 -11.47 -11.70 16.97
C PHE A 506 -10.80 -12.53 15.87
N ASN A 507 -9.51 -12.60 15.94
CA ASN A 507 -8.65 -13.40 15.09
C ASN A 507 -7.49 -13.95 15.93
N LEU A 508 -7.29 -15.27 15.85
CA LEU A 508 -6.16 -15.96 16.44
C LEU A 508 -5.47 -16.78 15.33
N THR A 509 -4.22 -16.48 15.06
CA THR A 509 -3.41 -17.19 14.06
C THR A 509 -2.19 -17.77 14.73
N GLY A 510 -1.90 -19.04 14.47
CA GLY A 510 -0.66 -19.70 14.90
C GLY A 510 0.05 -20.32 13.71
N GLU A 511 1.38 -20.20 13.64
CA GLU A 511 2.23 -20.80 12.63
C GLU A 511 3.51 -21.36 13.28
N PHE A 512 3.87 -22.58 12.89
CA PHE A 512 5.07 -23.25 13.38
C PHE A 512 5.88 -23.82 12.22
N TRP A 513 7.19 -23.62 12.24
CA TRP A 513 8.09 -24.11 11.21
C TRP A 513 8.59 -25.52 11.57
N LEU A 514 8.23 -26.49 10.72
CA LEU A 514 8.52 -27.90 10.93
C LEU A 514 9.91 -28.31 10.46
N ALA A 515 10.39 -27.69 9.38
CA ALA A 515 11.62 -28.10 8.72
C ALA A 515 12.30 -26.93 8.01
N GLY A 516 13.60 -27.06 7.79
CA GLY A 516 14.46 -26.08 7.12
C GLY A 516 15.29 -25.27 8.11
N GLU A 517 15.90 -24.20 7.63
CA GLU A 517 16.71 -23.27 8.43
C GLU A 517 15.87 -22.54 9.50
N ASP A 518 14.58 -22.34 9.21
CA ASP A 518 13.63 -21.72 10.11
C ASP A 518 12.96 -22.73 11.06
N ALA A 519 13.39 -23.99 11.11
CA ALA A 519 12.78 -25.00 11.98
C ALA A 519 12.71 -24.54 13.45
N SER A 520 11.64 -24.91 14.14
CA SER A 520 11.32 -24.50 15.51
C SER A 520 10.89 -23.05 15.73
N GLN A 521 10.80 -22.22 14.68
CA GLN A 521 10.18 -20.91 14.81
C GLN A 521 8.68 -21.03 15.12
N LEU A 522 8.15 -20.02 15.79
CA LEU A 522 6.75 -19.95 16.19
C LEU A 522 6.24 -18.50 16.09
N LYS A 523 5.10 -18.31 15.43
CA LYS A 523 4.33 -17.08 15.47
C LYS A 523 2.93 -17.36 16.01
N LEU A 524 2.52 -16.57 17.00
CA LEU A 524 1.17 -16.55 17.52
C LEU A 524 0.69 -15.10 17.52
N ASP A 525 -0.38 -14.83 16.78
CA ASP A 525 -1.00 -13.51 16.66
C ASP A 525 -2.43 -13.58 17.12
N PHE A 526 -2.82 -12.67 17.99
CA PHE A 526 -4.17 -12.50 18.47
C PHE A 526 -4.61 -11.06 18.35
N ASP A 527 -5.75 -10.83 17.73
CA ASP A 527 -6.40 -9.53 17.72
C ASP A 527 -7.89 -9.64 17.98
N THR A 528 -8.44 -8.66 18.71
CA THR A 528 -9.85 -8.61 19.04
C THR A 528 -10.36 -7.17 19.08
N GLU A 529 -11.60 -6.98 18.68
CA GLU A 529 -12.29 -5.70 18.72
C GLU A 529 -13.67 -5.90 19.36
N LEU A 530 -13.97 -5.07 20.35
CA LEU A 530 -15.26 -5.00 21.03
C LEU A 530 -15.86 -3.62 20.82
N LYS A 531 -17.11 -3.56 20.35
CA LYS A 531 -17.90 -2.34 20.19
C LYS A 531 -19.10 -2.38 21.12
N PHE A 532 -19.29 -1.32 21.89
CA PHE A 532 -20.46 -1.17 22.77
C PHE A 532 -20.89 0.29 22.89
N ALA A 533 -22.18 0.49 23.12
CA ALA A 533 -22.73 1.83 23.29
C ALA A 533 -22.44 2.36 24.71
N LEU A 534 -21.93 3.59 24.81
CA LEU A 534 -21.70 4.31 26.03
C LEU A 534 -22.07 5.79 25.86
N PHE A 535 -22.90 6.36 26.77
CA PHE A 535 -23.31 7.78 26.73
C PHE A 535 -23.78 8.31 25.36
N LYS A 536 -24.64 7.54 24.66
CA LYS A 536 -25.23 7.85 23.34
C LYS A 536 -24.27 7.74 22.15
N ASP A 537 -23.08 7.21 22.33
CA ASP A 537 -22.13 6.94 21.26
C ASP A 537 -21.46 5.57 21.45
N THR A 538 -20.69 5.15 20.46
CA THR A 538 -20.01 3.86 20.45
C THR A 538 -18.57 4.00 20.95
N VAL A 539 -18.24 3.22 21.98
CA VAL A 539 -16.88 2.97 22.41
C VAL A 539 -16.37 1.73 21.69
N ARG A 540 -15.17 1.83 21.17
CA ARG A 540 -14.45 0.72 20.54
C ARG A 540 -13.21 0.41 21.38
N VAL A 541 -13.12 -0.82 21.85
CA VAL A 541 -11.94 -1.36 22.54
C VAL A 541 -11.35 -2.45 21.67
N ALA A 542 -10.10 -2.30 21.27
CA ALA A 542 -9.37 -3.34 20.54
C ALA A 542 -8.15 -3.75 21.35
N ALA A 543 -7.85 -5.04 21.35
CA ALA A 543 -6.61 -5.55 21.92
C ALA A 543 -5.89 -6.40 20.87
N LYS A 544 -4.57 -6.25 20.84
CA LYS A 544 -3.67 -7.08 20.04
C LYS A 544 -2.61 -7.68 20.95
N ALA A 545 -2.27 -8.92 20.69
CA ALA A 545 -1.15 -9.57 21.34
C ALA A 545 -0.44 -10.46 20.34
N PHE A 546 0.87 -10.54 20.45
CA PHE A 546 1.61 -11.53 19.71
C PHE A 546 2.74 -12.14 20.55
N PHE A 547 3.11 -13.35 20.20
CA PHE A 547 4.32 -14.02 20.62
C PHE A 547 5.05 -14.57 19.39
N HIS A 548 6.20 -13.99 19.10
CA HIS A 548 7.05 -14.42 17.98
C HIS A 548 8.39 -14.94 18.52
N ARG A 549 8.79 -16.11 18.06
CA ARG A 549 10.11 -16.69 18.29
C ARG A 549 10.71 -17.00 16.93
N LEU A 550 11.65 -16.17 16.47
CA LEU A 550 12.15 -16.16 15.11
C LEU A 550 13.68 -16.17 15.08
N ASN A 551 14.24 -16.79 14.07
CA ASN A 551 15.67 -16.63 13.75
C ASN A 551 15.89 -15.20 13.23
N PRO A 552 17.00 -14.56 13.56
CA PRO A 552 17.45 -13.37 12.85
C PRO A 552 17.54 -13.64 11.34
N SER A 553 17.16 -12.65 10.50
CA SER A 553 17.15 -12.85 9.06
C SER A 553 18.54 -13.18 8.52
N PHE A 554 18.63 -13.73 7.29
CA PHE A 554 19.87 -14.22 6.69
C PHE A 554 21.02 -13.21 6.81
N PHE A 555 20.81 -11.94 6.50
CA PHE A 555 21.87 -10.93 6.50
C PHE A 555 22.33 -10.49 7.89
N TYR A 556 21.60 -10.78 8.95
CA TYR A 556 22.12 -10.70 10.32
C TYR A 556 23.02 -11.87 10.66
N ARG A 557 22.68 -13.06 10.15
CA ARG A 557 23.48 -14.27 10.39
C ARG A 557 24.75 -14.32 9.55
N ARG A 558 24.69 -13.78 8.32
CA ARG A 558 25.81 -13.83 7.36
C ARG A 558 25.79 -12.65 6.43
N TYR A 559 26.89 -11.95 6.31
CA TYR A 559 27.10 -10.86 5.38
C TYR A 559 28.55 -10.71 5.00
N HIS A 560 28.83 -10.64 3.70
CA HIS A 560 30.17 -10.50 3.14
C HIS A 560 30.19 -9.30 2.21
N SER A 561 31.04 -8.32 2.50
CA SER A 561 31.33 -7.18 1.67
C SER A 561 32.82 -6.85 1.67
N GLN A 562 33.27 -5.93 0.84
CA GLN A 562 34.67 -5.55 0.80
C GLN A 562 35.17 -5.06 2.16
N HIS A 563 34.36 -4.40 2.97
CA HIS A 563 34.73 -3.76 4.23
C HIS A 563 33.97 -4.24 5.46
N LEU A 564 32.87 -4.97 5.29
CA LEU A 564 32.06 -5.50 6.39
C LEU A 564 31.90 -7.01 6.21
N TRP A 565 32.21 -7.79 7.26
CA TRP A 565 32.19 -9.26 7.15
C TRP A 565 31.80 -9.91 8.47
N TRP A 566 30.80 -10.78 8.42
CA TRP A 566 30.44 -11.67 9.54
C TRP A 566 29.77 -12.96 9.08
N ASP A 567 29.97 -14.01 9.87
CA ASP A 567 29.30 -15.30 9.75
C ASP A 567 29.00 -15.81 11.17
N LEU A 568 27.78 -15.52 11.63
CA LEU A 568 27.31 -15.75 13.01
C LEU A 568 26.19 -16.78 13.06
N GLN A 569 26.04 -17.63 12.06
CA GLN A 569 24.91 -18.52 11.92
C GLN A 569 24.71 -19.43 13.16
N ASP A 570 25.79 -19.90 13.77
CA ASP A 570 25.77 -20.78 14.94
C ASP A 570 25.84 -20.04 16.28
N GLU A 571 26.04 -18.72 16.27
CA GLU A 571 26.20 -17.89 17.46
C GLU A 571 24.94 -17.20 17.88
N LEU A 572 24.10 -16.78 16.89
CA LEU A 572 22.88 -16.04 17.16
C LEU A 572 21.74 -16.96 17.60
N LYS A 573 21.11 -16.58 18.71
CA LYS A 573 19.91 -17.24 19.22
C LYS A 573 18.66 -16.69 18.57
N GLN A 574 17.56 -17.47 18.64
CA GLN A 574 16.25 -16.99 18.24
C GLN A 574 15.83 -15.78 19.09
N GLU A 575 15.39 -14.73 18.42
CA GLU A 575 14.77 -13.58 19.05
C GLU A 575 13.34 -13.94 19.48
N MET A 576 12.97 -13.60 20.71
CA MET A 576 11.62 -13.78 21.22
C MET A 576 11.02 -12.41 21.52
N ARG A 577 9.87 -12.13 20.91
CA ARG A 577 9.14 -10.89 21.12
C ARG A 577 7.73 -11.21 21.60
N THR A 578 7.34 -10.58 22.69
CA THR A 578 5.99 -10.66 23.22
C THR A 578 5.44 -9.25 23.37
N ARG A 579 4.33 -8.96 22.70
CA ARG A 579 3.66 -7.66 22.80
C ARG A 579 2.21 -7.83 23.19
N VAL A 580 1.74 -6.94 24.06
CA VAL A 580 0.32 -6.75 24.34
C VAL A 580 -0.01 -5.28 24.14
N GLU A 581 -1.00 -5.02 23.31
CA GLU A 581 -1.44 -3.69 22.93
C GLU A 581 -2.95 -3.54 23.15
N GLY A 582 -3.35 -2.45 23.77
CA GLY A 582 -4.75 -2.05 23.94
C GLY A 582 -5.04 -0.72 23.24
N ASN A 583 -6.14 -0.66 22.52
CA ASN A 583 -6.63 0.54 21.84
C ASN A 583 -8.04 0.86 22.33
N LEU A 584 -8.24 2.07 22.87
CA LEU A 584 -9.53 2.62 23.25
C LEU A 584 -9.87 3.79 22.35
N SER A 585 -10.99 3.74 21.63
CA SER A 585 -11.46 4.83 20.78
C SER A 585 -12.85 5.26 21.18
N TYR A 586 -13.05 6.57 21.35
CA TYR A 586 -14.33 7.18 21.67
C TYR A 586 -14.64 8.31 20.70
N SER A 587 -15.66 8.12 19.86
CA SER A 587 -15.95 9.01 18.73
C SER A 587 -16.48 10.37 19.20
N LEU A 588 -17.26 10.43 20.28
CA LEU A 588 -17.86 11.67 20.80
C LEU A 588 -16.81 12.76 21.12
N THR A 589 -15.69 12.35 21.68
CA THR A 589 -14.58 13.24 22.04
C THR A 589 -13.45 13.27 21.01
N ASN A 590 -13.55 12.47 19.94
CA ASN A 590 -12.46 12.25 18.98
C ASN A 590 -11.14 11.87 19.66
N THR A 591 -11.24 10.98 20.65
CA THR A 591 -10.10 10.51 21.45
C THR A 591 -9.78 9.08 21.09
N ARG A 592 -8.50 8.77 20.87
CA ARG A 592 -7.98 7.41 20.78
C ARG A 592 -6.75 7.30 21.68
N LEU A 593 -6.77 6.32 22.56
CA LEU A 593 -5.65 5.95 23.42
C LEU A 593 -5.13 4.59 22.99
N ARG A 594 -3.82 4.48 22.81
CA ARG A 594 -3.09 3.25 22.50
C ARG A 594 -2.03 3.03 23.57
N LEU A 595 -2.05 1.86 24.20
CA LEU A 595 -1.07 1.44 25.19
C LEU A 595 -0.47 0.12 24.74
N ALA A 596 0.84 0.00 24.74
CA ALA A 596 1.55 -1.22 24.37
C ALA A 596 2.70 -1.48 25.33
N VAL A 597 2.85 -2.75 25.70
CA VAL A 597 4.02 -3.27 26.43
C VAL A 597 4.61 -4.37 25.58
N GLU A 598 5.91 -4.29 25.37
CA GLU A 598 6.65 -5.28 24.59
C GLU A 598 7.88 -5.75 25.37
N GLU A 599 8.08 -7.06 25.44
CA GLU A 599 9.29 -7.71 25.94
C GLU A 599 10.02 -8.36 24.79
N ILE A 600 11.32 -8.08 24.68
CA ILE A 600 12.20 -8.61 23.62
C ILE A 600 13.38 -9.32 24.30
N GLN A 601 13.59 -10.57 23.94
CA GLN A 601 14.73 -11.39 24.38
C GLN A 601 15.62 -11.70 23.19
N ASN A 602 16.94 -11.68 23.39
CA ASN A 602 17.92 -11.87 22.33
C ASN A 602 17.74 -10.88 21.16
N TYR A 603 17.46 -9.62 21.47
CA TYR A 603 17.29 -8.58 20.45
C TYR A 603 18.54 -8.46 19.59
N THR A 604 18.38 -8.63 18.29
CA THR A 604 19.46 -8.60 17.32
C THR A 604 19.45 -7.30 16.52
N TYR A 605 20.56 -6.60 16.47
CA TYR A 605 20.65 -5.28 15.86
C TYR A 605 22.05 -5.04 15.27
N PHE A 606 22.14 -4.05 14.37
CA PHE A 606 23.42 -3.57 13.87
C PHE A 606 23.99 -2.52 14.82
N GLY A 607 25.25 -2.71 15.20
CA GLY A 607 26.04 -1.73 15.95
C GLY A 607 27.08 -1.12 15.04
N MET A 608 27.24 0.19 15.08
CA MET A 608 28.22 0.93 14.28
C MET A 608 29.11 1.79 15.18
N SER A 609 30.40 1.83 14.88
CA SER A 609 31.36 2.72 15.50
C SER A 609 32.33 3.26 14.47
N TYR A 610 32.84 4.46 14.74
CA TYR A 610 33.87 5.13 13.95
C TYR A 610 34.60 6.13 14.82
N ASP A 611 35.80 6.49 14.41
CA ASP A 611 36.53 7.59 14.99
C ASP A 611 36.08 8.91 14.31
N HIS A 612 35.70 9.89 15.10
CA HIS A 612 35.37 11.21 14.57
C HIS A 612 36.62 12.09 14.66
N PHE A 613 37.13 12.46 13.49
CA PHE A 613 38.24 13.45 13.43
C PHE A 613 37.64 14.83 13.29
N ASP A 614 37.27 15.45 14.39
CA ASP A 614 37.03 16.87 14.46
C ASP A 614 38.37 17.55 14.87
N ASP A 615 39.08 18.11 13.90
CA ASP A 615 40.29 18.89 14.13
C ASP A 615 39.96 20.37 14.36
N GLY A 616 38.68 20.74 14.49
CA GLY A 616 38.19 22.08 14.65
C GLY A 616 38.40 22.96 13.41
N THR A 617 38.78 22.38 12.27
CA THR A 617 38.97 23.09 11.01
C THR A 617 37.76 22.94 10.09
N ILE A 618 37.57 23.88 9.17
CA ILE A 618 36.53 23.85 8.13
C ILE A 618 36.65 22.60 7.24
N ASN A 619 37.82 22.00 7.13
CA ASN A 619 38.13 20.86 6.30
C ASN A 619 38.22 19.55 7.11
N SER A 620 37.46 19.41 8.20
CA SER A 620 37.39 18.15 8.93
C SER A 620 37.12 16.97 7.95
N PRO A 621 37.93 15.91 7.98
CA PRO A 621 37.82 14.80 7.04
C PRO A 621 36.56 13.92 7.28
N GLY A 622 35.82 14.19 8.35
CA GLY A 622 34.66 13.38 8.75
C GLY A 622 35.05 12.07 9.45
N PRO A 623 34.12 11.09 9.55
CA PRO A 623 34.34 9.85 10.25
C PRO A 623 35.40 8.97 9.55
N ALA A 624 36.20 8.25 10.36
CA ALA A 624 37.21 7.29 9.92
C ALA A 624 37.11 6.00 10.72
N ASN A 625 37.75 4.95 10.24
CA ASN A 625 37.78 3.63 10.87
C ASN A 625 36.37 3.06 11.13
N LEU A 626 35.42 3.37 10.22
CA LEU A 626 34.06 2.90 10.34
C LEU A 626 34.02 1.37 10.33
N THR A 627 33.33 0.82 11.32
CA THR A 627 33.01 -0.60 11.40
C THR A 627 31.56 -0.82 11.79
N VAL A 628 30.96 -1.87 11.25
CA VAL A 628 29.59 -2.29 11.56
C VAL A 628 29.60 -3.80 11.81
N GLY A 629 28.91 -4.21 12.86
CA GLY A 629 28.73 -5.63 13.19
C GLY A 629 27.32 -5.90 13.70
N VAL A 630 26.99 -7.19 13.74
CA VAL A 630 25.75 -7.66 14.35
C VAL A 630 25.99 -7.91 15.83
N LEU A 631 25.13 -7.39 16.66
CA LEU A 631 25.13 -7.57 18.10
C LEU A 631 23.80 -8.20 18.53
N GLN A 632 23.84 -9.01 19.57
CA GLN A 632 22.65 -9.59 20.16
C GLN A 632 22.65 -9.35 21.66
N GLU A 633 21.62 -8.68 22.17
CA GLU A 633 21.49 -8.40 23.59
C GLU A 633 20.89 -9.60 24.32
N SER A 634 21.60 -10.08 25.33
CA SER A 634 21.20 -11.26 26.11
C SER A 634 20.20 -10.93 27.21
N LYS A 635 20.11 -9.67 27.64
CA LYS A 635 19.15 -9.22 28.65
C LYS A 635 17.79 -8.95 27.99
N ASN A 636 16.72 -9.14 28.75
CA ASN A 636 15.38 -8.78 28.29
C ASN A 636 15.23 -7.26 28.23
N ILE A 637 14.77 -6.78 27.09
CA ILE A 637 14.43 -5.37 26.88
C ILE A 637 12.92 -5.24 27.03
N ASN A 638 12.49 -4.33 27.91
CA ASN A 638 11.08 -3.99 28.08
C ASN A 638 10.82 -2.61 27.51
N LEU A 639 9.85 -2.51 26.65
CA LEU A 639 9.41 -1.28 26.02
C LEU A 639 7.97 -0.97 26.41
N LEU A 640 7.73 0.22 26.98
CA LEU A 640 6.40 0.78 27.18
C LEU A 640 6.14 1.86 26.15
N THR A 641 5.01 1.79 25.49
CA THR A 641 4.53 2.86 24.58
C THR A 641 3.11 3.26 24.94
N ALA A 642 2.89 4.56 25.13
CA ALA A 642 1.58 5.15 25.30
C ALA A 642 1.36 6.26 24.29
N GLN A 643 0.26 6.17 23.52
CA GLN A 643 -0.02 7.13 22.46
C GLN A 643 -1.43 7.67 22.60
N LEU A 644 -1.55 9.00 22.68
CA LEU A 644 -2.80 9.72 22.75
C LEU A 644 -3.05 10.47 21.45
N PHE A 645 -4.16 10.18 20.79
CA PHE A 645 -4.71 10.93 19.69
C PHE A 645 -5.89 11.74 20.19
N GLN A 646 -5.81 13.07 20.08
CA GLN A 646 -6.87 13.96 20.57
C GLN A 646 -7.12 15.07 19.57
N ASN A 647 -8.34 15.13 19.05
CA ASN A 647 -8.73 16.15 18.10
C ASN A 647 -9.79 17.06 18.70
N PHE A 648 -9.55 18.36 18.64
CA PHE A 648 -10.49 19.40 19.05
C PHE A 648 -11.04 20.13 17.85
N ARG A 649 -12.32 20.41 17.85
CA ARG A 649 -12.96 21.18 16.79
C ARG A 649 -13.83 22.29 17.36
N LEU A 650 -13.54 23.54 16.91
CA LEU A 650 -14.30 24.72 17.29
C LEU A 650 -14.72 25.47 16.00
N GLY A 651 -15.91 25.16 15.50
CA GLY A 651 -16.36 25.68 14.21
C GLY A 651 -15.44 25.33 13.05
N PRO A 652 -14.84 26.30 12.36
CA PRO A 652 -13.87 26.07 11.30
C PRO A 652 -12.46 25.70 11.80
N LEU A 653 -12.15 26.00 13.06
CA LEU A 653 -10.85 25.72 13.67
C LEU A 653 -10.79 24.27 14.12
N ASN A 654 -9.73 23.58 13.70
CA ASN A 654 -9.42 22.21 14.08
C ASN A 654 -8.02 22.16 14.66
N TRP A 655 -7.86 21.38 15.72
CA TRP A 655 -6.58 21.16 16.38
C TRP A 655 -6.41 19.68 16.68
N GLU A 656 -5.48 19.05 15.99
CA GLU A 656 -5.17 17.63 16.09
C GLU A 656 -3.86 17.42 16.80
N ASN A 657 -3.82 16.46 17.69
CA ASN A 657 -2.66 16.17 18.51
C ASN A 657 -2.41 14.67 18.56
N ILE A 658 -1.17 14.26 18.39
CA ILE A 658 -0.68 12.91 18.65
C ILE A 658 0.50 13.05 19.59
N ILE A 659 0.37 12.51 20.77
CA ILE A 659 1.42 12.53 21.79
C ILE A 659 1.79 11.08 22.06
N THR A 660 3.04 10.72 21.82
CA THR A 660 3.57 9.38 22.03
C THR A 660 4.65 9.43 23.09
N TYR A 661 4.46 8.69 24.15
CA TYR A 661 5.47 8.42 25.17
C TYR A 661 6.04 7.03 24.95
N GLN A 662 7.35 6.90 25.01
CA GLN A 662 8.07 5.63 24.91
C GLN A 662 9.13 5.57 26.01
N ASN A 663 9.32 4.37 26.58
CA ASN A 663 10.39 4.11 27.54
C ASN A 663 10.97 2.72 27.31
N SER A 664 12.24 2.67 26.97
CA SER A 664 13.02 1.45 26.82
C SER A 664 13.78 1.16 28.11
N SER A 665 13.85 -0.09 28.54
CA SER A 665 14.66 -0.49 29.70
C SER A 665 16.18 -0.48 29.43
N ASP A 666 16.56 -0.41 28.13
CA ASP A 666 17.96 -0.31 27.70
C ASP A 666 18.10 0.62 26.49
N GLU A 667 18.36 1.88 26.75
CA GLU A 667 18.49 2.92 25.72
C GLU A 667 19.78 2.77 24.90
N ASN A 668 20.81 2.07 25.38
CA ASN A 668 22.05 1.81 24.63
C ASN A 668 21.86 0.77 23.52
N VAL A 669 20.83 -0.06 23.63
CA VAL A 669 20.51 -1.15 22.68
C VAL A 669 19.27 -0.79 21.85
N LEU A 670 18.27 -0.18 22.48
CA LEU A 670 17.05 0.22 21.86
C LEU A 670 16.75 1.69 22.19
N PRO A 671 17.49 2.64 21.57
CA PRO A 671 17.26 4.06 21.77
C PRO A 671 15.95 4.51 21.10
N VAL A 672 15.10 5.14 21.88
CA VAL A 672 13.84 5.73 21.41
C VAL A 672 13.63 7.08 22.09
N PRO A 673 13.13 8.10 21.41
CA PRO A 673 12.83 9.35 22.08
C PRO A 673 11.68 9.14 23.07
N THR A 674 11.87 9.63 24.30
CA THR A 674 10.88 9.48 25.38
C THR A 674 9.53 10.09 25.02
N LEU A 675 9.54 11.22 24.32
CA LEU A 675 8.32 11.91 23.90
C LEU A 675 8.41 12.29 22.43
N ASN A 676 7.34 11.95 21.67
CA ASN A 676 7.10 12.43 20.32
C ASN A 676 5.76 13.15 20.28
N ILE A 677 5.73 14.33 19.71
CA ILE A 677 4.55 15.16 19.58
C ILE A 677 4.37 15.53 18.11
N PHE A 678 3.20 15.26 17.61
CA PHE A 678 2.70 15.85 16.38
C PHE A 678 1.48 16.69 16.71
N THR A 679 1.46 17.94 16.30
CA THR A 679 0.31 18.82 16.46
C THR A 679 0.01 19.53 15.14
N ASN A 680 -1.25 19.65 14.80
CA ASN A 680 -1.70 20.26 13.56
C ASN A 680 -2.88 21.19 13.84
N LEU A 681 -2.68 22.48 13.65
CA LEU A 681 -3.69 23.51 13.85
C LEU A 681 -4.09 24.10 12.49
N TYR A 682 -5.37 23.97 12.12
CA TYR A 682 -5.83 24.43 10.82
C TYR A 682 -7.26 24.94 10.82
N LEU A 683 -7.52 25.83 9.88
CA LEU A 683 -8.85 26.33 9.54
C LEU A 683 -9.39 25.56 8.34
N LYS A 684 -10.59 25.03 8.48
CA LYS A 684 -11.30 24.32 7.41
C LYS A 684 -12.57 25.10 7.03
N PHE A 685 -12.62 25.57 5.78
CA PHE A 685 -13.74 26.36 5.28
C PHE A 685 -13.95 26.17 3.78
N LYS A 686 -15.08 26.68 3.26
CA LYS A 686 -15.40 26.61 1.83
C LYS A 686 -15.45 28.02 1.22
N ILE A 687 -14.73 28.23 0.12
CA ILE A 687 -14.81 29.43 -0.69
C ILE A 687 -15.84 29.19 -1.80
N ALA A 688 -16.76 30.15 -1.94
CA ALA A 688 -17.84 30.11 -2.95
C ALA A 688 -18.66 28.79 -2.92
N ARG A 689 -18.72 28.10 -1.81
CA ARG A 689 -19.37 26.79 -1.59
C ARG A 689 -18.84 25.62 -2.44
N VAL A 690 -17.77 25.81 -3.19
CA VAL A 690 -17.21 24.79 -4.12
C VAL A 690 -15.77 24.42 -3.84
N LEU A 691 -14.95 25.35 -3.33
CA LEU A 691 -13.55 25.10 -3.02
C LEU A 691 -13.41 24.81 -1.52
N ASP A 692 -13.09 23.57 -1.18
CA ASP A 692 -12.70 23.21 0.17
C ASP A 692 -11.26 23.66 0.42
N VAL A 693 -11.04 24.41 1.51
CA VAL A 693 -9.73 24.95 1.89
C VAL A 693 -9.41 24.52 3.30
N GLU A 694 -8.18 24.01 3.49
CA GLU A 694 -7.55 23.84 4.78
C GLU A 694 -6.28 24.69 4.80
N LEU A 695 -6.22 25.66 5.69
CA LEU A 695 -5.08 26.54 5.90
C LEU A 695 -4.58 26.33 7.30
N GLY A 696 -3.34 25.91 7.46
CA GLY A 696 -2.81 25.59 8.76
C GLY A 696 -1.32 25.39 8.81
N GLY A 697 -0.89 24.91 9.95
CA GLY A 697 0.49 24.50 10.19
C GLY A 697 0.53 23.29 11.11
N ASN A 698 1.51 22.46 10.89
CA ASN A 698 1.83 21.34 11.77
C ASN A 698 3.20 21.53 12.41
N MET A 699 3.41 20.86 13.51
CA MET A 699 4.68 20.79 14.22
C MET A 699 4.94 19.35 14.63
N THR A 700 6.15 18.90 14.32
CA THR A 700 6.70 17.64 14.83
C THR A 700 7.83 17.95 15.79
N TYR A 701 7.78 17.34 16.97
CA TYR A 701 8.80 17.52 18.00
C TYR A 701 9.08 16.18 18.68
N PHE A 702 10.34 15.90 18.97
CA PHE A 702 10.74 14.75 19.78
C PHE A 702 11.88 15.14 20.74
N THR A 703 11.87 14.47 21.91
CA THR A 703 12.92 14.66 22.92
C THR A 703 14.23 14.10 22.46
N ARG A 704 15.31 14.59 23.06
CA ARG A 704 16.68 14.16 22.79
C ARG A 704 16.88 12.67 23.05
N TYR A 705 17.60 12.00 22.16
CA TYR A 705 17.99 10.60 22.28
C TYR A 705 19.16 10.28 21.32
N GLU A 706 19.89 9.21 21.60
CA GLU A 706 20.99 8.70 20.77
C GLU A 706 20.42 7.91 19.58
N ALA A 707 20.02 8.57 18.52
CA ALA A 707 19.40 7.92 17.38
C ALA A 707 20.35 6.95 16.68
N ALA A 708 19.78 5.94 15.99
CA ALA A 708 20.56 5.11 15.09
C ALA A 708 21.15 5.96 13.94
N ASP A 709 22.40 5.69 13.60
CA ASP A 709 23.08 6.29 12.48
C ASP A 709 22.89 5.45 11.22
N PHE A 710 23.14 6.00 10.04
CA PHE A 710 22.94 5.30 8.78
C PHE A 710 24.25 4.84 8.16
N CYS A 711 24.38 3.55 7.86
CA CYS A 711 25.54 2.99 7.17
C CYS A 711 25.26 2.79 5.68
N PRO A 712 25.81 3.62 4.77
CA PRO A 712 25.61 3.49 3.32
C PRO A 712 26.04 2.12 2.76
N ALA A 713 27.17 1.57 3.22
CA ALA A 713 27.68 0.28 2.75
C ALA A 713 26.73 -0.88 3.10
N LEU A 714 26.09 -0.82 4.25
CA LEU A 714 25.08 -1.80 4.67
C LEU A 714 23.68 -1.45 4.20
N ASN A 715 23.42 -0.17 3.87
CA ASN A 715 22.09 0.36 3.57
C ASN A 715 21.08 0.12 4.71
N GLN A 716 21.54 0.28 5.96
CA GLN A 716 20.75 0.07 7.17
C GLN A 716 21.07 1.13 8.22
N PHE A 717 20.10 1.34 9.10
CA PHE A 717 20.32 2.07 10.35
C PHE A 717 21.00 1.16 11.36
N ALA A 718 22.00 1.69 12.06
CA ALA A 718 22.81 0.98 13.04
C ALA A 718 22.95 1.79 14.33
N ILE A 719 22.89 1.12 15.47
CA ILE A 719 23.02 1.76 16.79
C ILE A 719 24.44 2.26 17.00
N GLN A 720 24.59 3.51 17.38
CA GLN A 720 25.87 4.11 17.69
C GLN A 720 26.55 3.42 18.86
N LYS A 721 27.76 2.91 18.66
CA LYS A 721 28.60 2.24 19.68
C LYS A 721 29.88 3.02 20.00
N ASN A 722 30.03 4.23 19.49
CA ASN A 722 31.14 5.12 19.84
C ASN A 722 31.16 5.36 21.35
N THR A 723 32.34 5.29 21.96
CA THR A 723 32.45 5.48 23.42
C THR A 723 32.42 6.95 23.83
N ASP A 724 32.96 7.82 22.99
CA ASP A 724 33.23 9.23 23.37
C ASP A 724 32.53 10.27 22.49
N SER A 725 31.81 9.86 21.44
CA SER A 725 31.26 10.78 20.44
C SER A 725 29.91 10.35 19.86
N LYS A 726 28.99 9.95 20.75
CA LYS A 726 27.62 9.69 20.29
C LYS A 726 26.88 10.98 19.98
N VAL A 727 26.16 11.02 18.88
CA VAL A 727 25.34 12.16 18.46
C VAL A 727 23.92 11.97 18.99
N GLU A 728 23.44 12.97 19.73
CA GLU A 728 22.06 13.05 20.17
C GLU A 728 21.24 13.90 19.22
N LEU A 729 20.09 13.40 18.82
CA LEU A 729 19.11 14.12 17.99
C LEU A 729 17.89 14.54 18.82
N GLY A 730 17.17 15.55 18.34
CA GLY A 730 15.94 16.02 18.92
C GLY A 730 15.99 17.44 19.47
N GLU A 731 14.94 17.82 20.19
CA GLU A 731 14.73 19.17 20.74
C GLU A 731 14.62 20.27 19.67
N PHE A 732 14.40 19.90 18.43
CA PHE A 732 14.09 20.86 17.37
C PHE A 732 12.61 20.71 16.92
N PRO A 733 11.81 21.77 16.94
CA PRO A 733 10.45 21.75 16.44
C PRO A 733 10.44 21.91 14.91
N PHE A 734 10.18 20.85 14.17
CA PHE A 734 9.95 20.93 12.73
C PHE A 734 8.55 21.49 12.48
N VAL A 735 8.49 22.69 11.92
CA VAL A 735 7.22 23.41 11.66
C VAL A 735 7.02 23.60 10.18
N ASP A 736 5.88 23.13 9.69
CA ASP A 736 5.43 23.35 8.32
C ASP A 736 4.16 24.18 8.29
N VAL A 737 4.02 25.01 7.28
CA VAL A 737 2.81 25.81 7.03
C VAL A 737 2.25 25.43 5.65
N TYR A 738 0.97 25.22 5.56
CA TYR A 738 0.37 24.70 4.33
C TYR A 738 -1.01 25.30 4.03
N ALA A 739 -1.36 25.23 2.74
CA ALA A 739 -2.70 25.44 2.23
C ALA A 739 -3.09 24.25 1.35
N ASN A 740 -4.03 23.45 1.83
CA ASN A 740 -4.60 22.32 1.09
C ASN A 740 -5.93 22.75 0.50
N MET A 741 -6.17 22.46 -0.77
CA MET A 741 -7.34 22.86 -1.49
C MET A 741 -7.92 21.68 -2.27
N LYS A 742 -9.25 21.58 -2.28
CA LYS A 742 -9.96 20.58 -3.08
C LYS A 742 -11.09 21.22 -3.85
N LEU A 743 -11.00 21.15 -5.17
CA LEU A 743 -12.03 21.63 -6.08
C LEU A 743 -12.64 20.44 -6.83
N LYS A 744 -13.87 20.05 -6.47
CA LYS A 744 -14.51 18.84 -6.97
C LYS A 744 -13.67 17.60 -6.69
N GLY A 745 -13.09 16.95 -7.73
CA GLY A 745 -12.19 15.80 -7.59
C GLY A 745 -10.71 16.17 -7.45
N VAL A 746 -10.32 17.38 -7.83
CA VAL A 746 -8.90 17.80 -7.85
C VAL A 746 -8.47 18.27 -6.47
N ARG A 747 -7.35 17.78 -5.98
CA ARG A 747 -6.66 18.27 -4.79
C ARG A 747 -5.38 18.97 -5.22
N PHE A 748 -5.04 20.07 -4.58
CA PHE A 748 -3.77 20.74 -4.76
C PHE A 748 -3.34 21.41 -3.45
N PHE A 749 -2.05 21.56 -3.28
CA PHE A 749 -1.48 22.12 -2.08
C PHE A 749 -0.29 23.03 -2.40
N VAL A 750 -0.01 23.92 -1.47
CA VAL A 750 1.25 24.64 -1.32
C VAL A 750 1.66 24.50 0.14
N MET A 751 2.90 24.12 0.38
CA MET A 751 3.46 23.93 1.71
C MET A 751 4.85 24.54 1.79
N MET A 752 5.14 25.20 2.89
CA MET A 752 6.48 25.62 3.25
C MET A 752 6.93 24.76 4.42
N SER A 753 7.95 23.94 4.20
CA SER A 753 8.52 23.09 5.24
C SER A 753 9.66 23.74 5.98
N ASN A 754 9.94 23.24 7.18
CA ASN A 754 11.02 23.67 8.07
C ASN A 754 11.10 25.18 8.25
N MET A 755 9.99 25.79 8.68
CA MET A 755 9.88 27.25 8.88
C MET A 755 10.87 27.83 9.88
N LEU A 756 11.42 27.01 10.77
CA LEU A 756 12.30 27.40 11.86
C LEU A 756 13.79 27.10 11.59
N ASP A 757 14.19 26.79 10.37
CA ASP A 757 15.54 26.43 9.95
C ASP A 757 16.63 27.44 10.39
N SER A 758 16.29 28.70 10.38
CA SER A 758 17.20 29.81 10.71
C SER A 758 16.96 30.45 12.08
N SER A 759 16.10 29.86 12.95
CA SER A 759 15.74 30.40 14.24
C SER A 759 16.33 29.57 15.40
N GLY A 760 17.12 30.19 16.27
CA GLY A 760 17.59 29.65 17.54
C GLY A 760 18.40 28.35 17.40
N ASN A 761 17.87 27.26 17.97
CA ASN A 761 18.48 25.93 17.84
C ASN A 761 18.30 25.39 16.42
N ARG A 762 19.39 25.17 15.69
CA ARG A 762 19.40 24.67 14.30
C ARG A 762 19.61 23.16 14.20
N ARG A 763 19.28 22.42 15.22
CA ARG A 763 19.42 20.94 15.28
C ARG A 763 18.35 20.20 14.45
N TYR A 764 18.18 20.59 13.18
CA TYR A 764 17.18 19.94 12.32
C TYR A 764 17.70 18.66 11.63
N PHE A 765 18.29 17.78 12.44
CA PHE A 765 18.72 16.45 12.04
C PHE A 765 17.68 15.40 12.39
N THR A 766 17.50 14.44 11.51
CA THR A 766 16.66 13.25 11.75
C THR A 766 17.45 11.95 11.73
N THR A 767 18.72 12.01 11.34
CA THR A 767 19.73 10.96 11.44
C THR A 767 21.05 11.65 11.75
N PRO A 768 21.96 11.07 12.57
CA PRO A 768 23.26 11.65 12.85
C PRO A 768 23.99 12.06 11.56
N HIS A 769 24.54 13.28 11.52
CA HIS A 769 25.25 13.84 10.38
C HIS A 769 24.43 14.08 9.10
N TYR A 770 23.13 13.79 9.10
CA TYR A 770 22.24 14.02 7.96
C TYR A 770 21.18 15.06 8.31
N PRO A 771 21.46 16.33 8.04
CA PRO A 771 20.48 17.39 8.26
C PRO A 771 19.32 17.28 7.27
N MET A 772 18.14 17.69 7.71
CA MET A 772 17.01 17.91 6.81
C MET A 772 17.29 19.12 5.92
N ASN A 773 16.53 19.23 4.84
CA ASN A 773 16.55 20.43 4.01
C ASN A 773 16.14 21.65 4.84
N GLY A 774 16.74 22.79 4.55
CA GLY A 774 16.33 24.08 5.10
C GLY A 774 14.88 24.41 4.73
N ARG A 775 14.55 25.68 4.64
CA ARG A 775 13.18 26.11 4.28
C ARG A 775 12.88 25.85 2.82
N VAL A 776 11.91 24.97 2.53
CA VAL A 776 11.57 24.54 1.17
C VAL A 776 10.09 24.73 0.89
N MET A 777 9.76 25.27 -0.28
CA MET A 777 8.39 25.36 -0.77
C MET A 777 8.07 24.14 -1.64
N HIS A 778 7.02 23.44 -1.24
CA HIS A 778 6.46 22.31 -1.96
C HIS A 778 5.11 22.69 -2.59
N MET A 779 4.84 22.16 -3.76
CA MET A 779 3.53 22.29 -4.39
C MET A 779 3.16 21.00 -5.13
N GLY A 780 1.89 20.66 -5.11
CA GLY A 780 1.46 19.45 -5.80
C GLY A 780 -0.02 19.45 -6.14
N VAL A 781 -0.36 18.56 -7.06
CA VAL A 781 -1.70 18.35 -7.55
C VAL A 781 -2.01 16.86 -7.63
N SER A 782 -3.23 16.49 -7.26
CA SER A 782 -3.74 15.14 -7.43
C SER A 782 -5.09 15.21 -8.12
N TRP A 783 -5.19 14.53 -9.24
CA TRP A 783 -6.36 14.60 -10.10
C TRP A 783 -6.90 13.21 -10.44
N PRO A 784 -7.96 12.75 -9.76
CA PRO A 784 -8.71 11.59 -10.17
C PRO A 784 -9.65 11.94 -11.34
N PHE A 785 -9.49 11.27 -12.47
CA PHE A 785 -10.37 11.35 -13.61
C PHE A 785 -11.34 10.18 -13.57
N PHE A 786 -12.62 10.49 -13.52
CA PHE A 786 -13.70 9.52 -13.69
C PHE A 786 -14.49 9.88 -14.95
N ASN A 787 -14.57 8.98 -15.88
CA ASN A 787 -15.37 9.15 -17.10
C ASN A 787 -16.75 8.54 -16.95
#